data_f2d75a9fabdddf83c664678b63b01942
#
_entry.id   f2d75a9fabdddf83c664678b63b01942
#
_cell.length_a   1.000
_cell.length_b   1.000
_cell.length_c   1.000
_cell.angle_alpha   90.00
_cell.angle_beta   90.00
_cell.angle_gamma   90.00
#
_symmetry.space_group_name_H-M   'P 1'
#
loop_
_entity.id
_entity.type
_entity.pdbx_description
1 polymer ?
#
loop_
_entity_poly.entity_id
_entity_poly.type
_entity_poly.pdbx_seq_one_letter_code
_entity_poly.pdbx_strand_id
1 'polypeptide(L)'
;MHEAYAEEVLQLAAKTAPTRSLSSLKLICIRVASRHVADIDMDALIGLPASLIKDLLPHLSIYDLIRLQPALNQRGISTQSAWVLILKDIKGGHRVLDLHSEDESKQEAMDTCFQLMFYGFKYKGVAKQIFNVNITTLFLVMAKYIKQFYLRPSQFLQTFAKEQRALLTILEGSVGIVDVKHHKDLLKTESQFALYVLHRLLDHGQAKELIIYGLDPAMLNWILQDRGSQHAHQQLTSVHRSSLVANPTAAADNSATRTDGDLETEEDVLPCKRPKLDDTFREREAGTPQSTVEPELLCQAFALYGSCLTGSCPRGQICSLQIQECGRSTLGVLVPFLPTWLCLRSLTIQSCWIFRVSEVQSLAKSLKQLWQTSRSSLVDLGVAVLPQTALMELLLDACPGLHSLSLEIHPLGVDPGPRGSGMAHEPTDLQELSLKKLSVKVPQVLADIRSITAVLKHSPHLTSLHISGIRLPTSSSHRDLLRSISESNHRLRTLHLEDLNLADCHQDILNLLRNCMLEELSLKDCRLLEKCSDRESFLQQLIDSLKQVRSLQSLGLSQNRLAKSAPTLAELFTGSPSSAVKRLDLRQVSNFIQPAELLELGQRLRTHPPPQRLTLDLRRNPWDRDREMWHDALRTLRPLCDFMTDGWKSRNTMADHISNM
;
A
#
# COMPACT_ATOMS: atom_id res chain seq x y z
N MET A 1 -19.70 3.04 28.35
CA MET A 1 -19.46 2.61 26.97
C MET A 1 -18.65 1.29 26.92
N HIS A 2 -17.56 1.15 27.69
CA HIS A 2 -16.79 -0.09 27.76
C HIS A 2 -17.57 -1.27 28.33
N GLU A 3 -18.37 -1.05 29.39
CA GLU A 3 -19.21 -2.08 29.98
C GLU A 3 -20.31 -2.54 29.02
N ALA A 4 -21.00 -1.62 28.36
CA ALA A 4 -22.03 -1.95 27.37
C ALA A 4 -21.47 -2.73 26.16
N TYR A 5 -20.26 -2.39 25.72
CA TYR A 5 -19.56 -3.13 24.65
C TYR A 5 -19.16 -4.53 25.13
N ALA A 6 -18.62 -4.65 26.33
CA ALA A 6 -18.26 -5.94 26.92
C ALA A 6 -19.47 -6.86 27.10
N GLU A 7 -20.60 -6.29 27.56
CA GLU A 7 -21.84 -7.03 27.77
C GLU A 7 -22.48 -7.49 26.45
N GLU A 8 -22.47 -6.66 25.42
CA GLU A 8 -22.98 -7.01 24.10
C GLU A 8 -22.10 -8.06 23.39
N VAL A 9 -20.78 -7.98 23.58
CA VAL A 9 -19.81 -8.99 23.09
C VAL A 9 -19.99 -10.34 23.83
N LEU A 10 -20.25 -10.31 25.13
CA LEU A 10 -20.55 -11.51 25.91
C LEU A 10 -21.88 -12.16 25.47
N GLN A 11 -22.90 -11.36 25.16
CA GLN A 11 -24.15 -11.88 24.60
C GLN A 11 -23.97 -12.52 23.23
N LEU A 12 -23.10 -11.97 22.37
CA LEU A 12 -22.76 -12.56 21.07
C LEU A 12 -22.03 -13.89 21.23
N ALA A 13 -21.10 -13.98 22.18
CA ALA A 13 -20.39 -15.21 22.50
C ALA A 13 -21.31 -16.30 23.05
N ALA A 14 -22.29 -15.93 23.87
CA ALA A 14 -23.29 -16.85 24.43
C ALA A 14 -24.26 -17.41 23.36
N LYS A 15 -24.63 -16.62 22.34
CA LYS A 15 -25.52 -17.03 21.26
C LYS A 15 -24.90 -17.99 20.24
N THR A 16 -23.61 -18.27 20.31
CA THR A 16 -22.86 -19.07 19.32
C THR A 16 -22.34 -20.40 19.84
N ALA A 17 -23.02 -21.01 20.83
CA ALA A 17 -22.68 -22.36 21.29
C ALA A 17 -22.78 -23.38 20.14
N PRO A 18 -21.71 -24.09 19.77
CA PRO A 18 -21.73 -25.04 18.67
C PRO A 18 -22.55 -26.29 19.05
N THR A 19 -23.23 -26.86 18.06
CA THR A 19 -23.86 -28.16 18.13
C THR A 19 -22.87 -29.21 18.67
N ARG A 20 -23.32 -29.97 19.65
CA ARG A 20 -22.53 -30.92 20.47
C ARG A 20 -21.94 -32.05 19.60
N SER A 21 -20.68 -31.95 19.17
CA SER A 21 -19.85 -33.12 18.94
C SER A 21 -19.26 -33.56 20.27
N LEU A 22 -19.22 -34.86 20.55
CA LEU A 22 -18.58 -35.47 21.75
C LEU A 22 -17.08 -35.12 21.73
N SER A 23 -16.71 -34.10 22.50
CA SER A 23 -15.30 -33.69 22.64
C SER A 23 -14.58 -34.71 23.50
N SER A 24 -13.34 -35.10 23.18
CA SER A 24 -12.52 -35.96 24.01
C SER A 24 -12.34 -35.35 25.41
N LEU A 25 -12.25 -36.20 26.46
CA LEU A 25 -12.01 -35.74 27.84
C LEU A 25 -10.79 -34.81 27.93
N LYS A 26 -9.71 -35.15 27.21
CA LYS A 26 -8.54 -34.28 27.06
C LYS A 26 -8.90 -32.86 26.60
N LEU A 27 -9.71 -32.73 25.57
CA LEU A 27 -10.11 -31.42 25.04
C LEU A 27 -11.02 -30.63 25.99
N ILE A 28 -11.85 -31.34 26.77
CA ILE A 28 -12.67 -30.74 27.82
C ILE A 28 -11.76 -30.19 28.95
N CYS A 29 -10.81 -30.99 29.42
CA CYS A 29 -9.84 -30.55 30.43
C CYS A 29 -9.01 -29.35 29.97
N ILE A 30 -8.53 -29.33 28.71
CA ILE A 30 -7.78 -28.23 28.15
C ILE A 30 -8.64 -26.95 28.08
N ARG A 31 -9.90 -27.03 27.64
CA ARG A 31 -10.82 -25.90 27.62
C ARG A 31 -11.15 -25.35 29.00
N VAL A 32 -11.28 -26.22 30.01
CA VAL A 32 -11.48 -25.80 31.39
C VAL A 32 -10.21 -25.11 31.91
N ALA A 33 -9.06 -25.74 31.75
CA ALA A 33 -7.78 -25.18 32.17
C ALA A 33 -7.53 -23.81 31.49
N SER A 34 -7.81 -23.67 30.18
CA SER A 34 -7.61 -22.40 29.46
C SER A 34 -8.49 -21.25 29.95
N ARG A 35 -9.68 -21.52 30.51
CA ARG A 35 -10.56 -20.50 31.10
C ARG A 35 -10.08 -20.03 32.47
N HIS A 36 -9.34 -20.85 33.18
CA HIS A 36 -8.85 -20.60 34.53
C HIS A 36 -7.33 -20.38 34.60
N VAL A 37 -6.70 -20.12 33.45
CA VAL A 37 -5.23 -19.88 33.40
C VAL A 37 -4.81 -18.71 34.29
N ALA A 38 -5.66 -17.70 34.45
CA ALA A 38 -5.38 -16.56 35.33
C ALA A 38 -5.31 -16.98 36.82
N ASP A 39 -6.04 -18.02 37.20
CA ASP A 39 -6.16 -18.50 38.56
C ASP A 39 -5.09 -19.59 38.90
N ILE A 40 -4.43 -20.13 37.86
CA ILE A 40 -3.41 -21.18 38.02
C ILE A 40 -2.05 -20.49 38.25
N ASP A 41 -1.30 -21.04 39.19
CA ASP A 41 0.06 -20.59 39.43
C ASP A 41 0.94 -20.74 38.21
N MET A 42 1.70 -19.70 37.91
CA MET A 42 2.52 -19.62 36.69
C MET A 42 3.57 -20.72 36.65
N ASP A 43 4.21 -21.02 37.79
CA ASP A 43 5.25 -22.03 37.87
C ASP A 43 4.67 -23.43 37.66
N ALA A 44 3.44 -23.66 38.14
CA ALA A 44 2.72 -24.93 37.89
C ALA A 44 2.38 -25.09 36.40
N LEU A 45 1.95 -24.03 35.72
CA LEU A 45 1.69 -24.05 34.27
C LEU A 45 2.97 -24.31 33.48
N ILE A 46 4.04 -23.60 33.84
CA ILE A 46 5.33 -23.76 33.17
C ILE A 46 5.90 -25.15 33.45
N GLY A 47 5.64 -25.73 34.60
CA GLY A 47 6.06 -27.08 34.97
C GLY A 47 5.42 -28.22 34.15
N LEU A 48 4.33 -27.96 33.41
CA LEU A 48 3.66 -28.97 32.61
C LEU A 48 4.57 -29.54 31.50
N PRO A 49 4.37 -30.81 31.09
CA PRO A 49 5.02 -31.35 29.90
C PRO A 49 4.81 -30.53 28.66
N ALA A 50 5.84 -30.40 27.83
CA ALA A 50 5.80 -29.55 26.60
C ALA A 50 4.65 -29.91 25.64
N SER A 51 4.26 -31.21 25.60
CA SER A 51 3.12 -31.65 24.79
C SER A 51 1.79 -31.11 25.29
N LEU A 52 1.57 -31.04 26.59
CA LEU A 52 0.35 -30.46 27.16
C LEU A 52 0.30 -28.95 27.00
N ILE A 53 1.44 -28.27 27.14
CA ILE A 53 1.55 -26.85 26.88
C ILE A 53 1.20 -26.55 25.41
N LYS A 54 1.74 -27.31 24.44
CA LYS A 54 1.43 -27.16 23.02
C LYS A 54 -0.06 -27.37 22.70
N ASP A 55 -0.70 -28.30 23.39
CA ASP A 55 -2.14 -28.51 23.25
C ASP A 55 -2.98 -27.39 23.90
N LEU A 56 -2.47 -26.73 24.94
CA LEU A 56 -3.13 -25.63 25.65
C LEU A 56 -3.02 -24.30 24.86
N LEU A 57 -1.86 -24.02 24.21
CA LEU A 57 -1.57 -22.78 23.51
C LEU A 57 -2.69 -22.29 22.56
N PRO A 58 -3.34 -23.14 21.74
CA PRO A 58 -4.42 -22.73 20.84
C PRO A 58 -5.67 -22.21 21.52
N HIS A 59 -5.80 -22.43 22.82
CA HIS A 59 -6.99 -22.09 23.61
C HIS A 59 -6.77 -20.89 24.54
N LEU A 60 -5.54 -20.37 24.62
CA LEU A 60 -5.19 -19.22 25.45
C LEU A 60 -5.73 -17.92 24.86
N SER A 61 -6.04 -16.96 25.74
CA SER A 61 -6.32 -15.59 25.34
C SER A 61 -5.03 -14.86 24.95
N ILE A 62 -5.15 -13.74 24.24
CA ILE A 62 -4.00 -12.86 23.93
C ILE A 62 -3.27 -12.47 25.22
N TYR A 63 -4.02 -12.12 26.27
CA TYR A 63 -3.45 -11.67 27.53
C TYR A 63 -2.62 -12.78 28.20
N ASP A 64 -3.16 -14.00 28.30
CA ASP A 64 -2.47 -15.13 28.91
C ASP A 64 -1.23 -15.51 28.10
N LEU A 65 -1.34 -15.46 26.76
CA LEU A 65 -0.23 -15.78 25.87
C LEU A 65 0.94 -14.81 26.04
N ILE A 66 0.66 -13.51 26.20
CA ILE A 66 1.69 -12.49 26.47
C ILE A 66 2.39 -12.78 27.79
N ARG A 67 1.62 -13.14 28.82
CA ARG A 67 2.13 -13.40 30.17
C ARG A 67 3.02 -14.63 30.21
N LEU A 68 2.65 -15.70 29.48
CA LEU A 68 3.36 -16.98 29.47
C LEU A 68 4.56 -17.01 28.50
N GLN A 69 4.51 -16.26 27.41
CA GLN A 69 5.51 -16.32 26.34
C GLN A 69 6.97 -16.22 26.80
N PRO A 70 7.37 -15.29 27.68
CA PRO A 70 8.78 -15.21 28.10
C PRO A 70 9.30 -16.49 28.73
N ALA A 71 8.50 -17.10 29.61
CA ALA A 71 8.87 -18.33 30.31
C ALA A 71 8.83 -19.55 29.38
N LEU A 72 7.88 -19.60 28.44
CA LEU A 72 7.82 -20.65 27.42
C LEU A 72 9.02 -20.61 26.47
N ASN A 73 9.42 -19.41 26.07
CA ASN A 73 10.59 -19.23 25.21
C ASN A 73 11.89 -19.65 25.93
N GLN A 74 12.01 -19.38 27.22
CA GLN A 74 13.14 -19.90 28.03
C GLN A 74 13.22 -21.43 28.04
N ARG A 75 12.06 -22.10 27.92
CA ARG A 75 11.98 -23.58 27.79
C ARG A 75 12.09 -24.08 26.34
N GLY A 76 12.34 -23.21 25.36
CA GLY A 76 12.39 -23.57 23.95
C GLY A 76 11.02 -23.95 23.35
N ILE A 77 9.91 -23.51 23.95
CA ILE A 77 8.55 -23.74 23.45
C ILE A 77 8.08 -22.49 22.71
N SER A 78 8.03 -22.56 21.38
CA SER A 78 7.55 -21.46 20.56
C SER A 78 6.03 -21.28 20.67
N THR A 79 5.59 -20.02 20.77
CA THR A 79 4.18 -19.63 20.78
C THR A 79 3.67 -19.19 19.40
N GLN A 80 4.49 -19.26 18.35
CA GLN A 80 4.16 -18.80 16.99
C GLN A 80 2.84 -19.38 16.47
N SER A 81 2.63 -20.69 16.63
CA SER A 81 1.41 -21.36 16.17
C SER A 81 0.14 -20.81 16.83
N ALA A 82 0.23 -20.42 18.12
CA ALA A 82 -0.88 -19.80 18.84
C ALA A 82 -1.19 -18.39 18.30
N TRP A 83 -0.17 -17.57 18.07
CA TRP A 83 -0.35 -16.24 17.46
C TRP A 83 -0.97 -16.31 16.06
N VAL A 84 -0.52 -17.25 15.22
CA VAL A 84 -1.09 -17.49 13.89
C VAL A 84 -2.56 -17.94 13.98
N LEU A 85 -2.90 -18.76 14.98
CA LEU A 85 -4.29 -19.20 15.18
C LEU A 85 -5.20 -18.05 15.63
N ILE A 86 -4.72 -17.21 16.54
CA ILE A 86 -5.43 -15.99 16.96
C ILE A 86 -5.70 -15.10 15.75
N LEU A 87 -4.71 -14.89 14.89
CA LEU A 87 -4.89 -14.12 13.65
C LEU A 87 -5.92 -14.72 12.70
N LYS A 88 -5.92 -16.06 12.55
CA LYS A 88 -6.94 -16.76 11.76
C LYS A 88 -8.34 -16.59 12.34
N ASP A 89 -8.48 -16.68 13.65
CA ASP A 89 -9.75 -16.48 14.34
C ASP A 89 -10.26 -15.05 14.15
N ILE A 90 -9.37 -14.06 14.26
CA ILE A 90 -9.72 -12.62 14.12
C ILE A 90 -10.00 -12.24 12.67
N LYS A 91 -9.17 -12.66 11.72
CA LYS A 91 -9.27 -12.30 10.29
C LYS A 91 -10.21 -13.21 9.48
N GLY A 92 -10.80 -14.23 10.11
CA GLY A 92 -11.76 -15.13 9.46
C GLY A 92 -11.14 -16.16 8.51
N GLY A 93 -9.94 -16.65 8.79
CA GLY A 93 -9.33 -17.83 8.16
C GLY A 93 -8.85 -17.67 6.69
N HIS A 94 -9.13 -16.57 6.04
CA HIS A 94 -8.97 -16.42 4.59
C HIS A 94 -7.64 -15.80 4.11
N ARG A 95 -6.81 -15.29 5.01
CA ARG A 95 -5.49 -14.78 4.67
C ARG A 95 -4.46 -15.57 5.45
N VAL A 96 -3.83 -16.52 4.81
CA VAL A 96 -2.57 -17.10 5.27
C VAL A 96 -1.55 -15.99 5.13
N LEU A 97 -1.12 -15.45 6.26
CA LEU A 97 0.00 -14.51 6.29
C LEU A 97 1.26 -15.36 6.25
N ASP A 98 2.18 -15.04 5.35
CA ASP A 98 3.53 -15.60 5.32
C ASP A 98 4.33 -14.98 6.48
N LEU A 99 3.95 -15.29 7.71
CA LEU A 99 4.62 -14.83 8.91
C LEU A 99 5.72 -15.84 9.26
N HIS A 100 6.96 -15.38 9.18
CA HIS A 100 8.12 -16.26 9.29
C HIS A 100 8.66 -16.35 10.72
N SER A 101 8.28 -15.43 11.60
CA SER A 101 8.75 -15.40 12.99
C SER A 101 7.61 -15.30 14.01
N GLU A 102 7.93 -15.67 15.25
CA GLU A 102 7.03 -15.54 16.40
C GLU A 102 6.71 -14.07 16.68
N ASP A 103 7.72 -13.19 16.61
CA ASP A 103 7.56 -11.77 16.88
C ASP A 103 6.70 -11.08 15.82
N GLU A 104 6.83 -11.43 14.54
CA GLU A 104 5.96 -10.94 13.47
C GLU A 104 4.52 -11.39 13.70
N SER A 105 4.32 -12.67 14.05
CA SER A 105 2.99 -13.22 14.30
C SER A 105 2.30 -12.55 15.48
N LYS A 106 3.05 -12.31 16.56
CA LYS A 106 2.60 -11.57 17.74
C LYS A 106 2.28 -10.11 17.41
N GLN A 107 3.20 -9.43 16.75
CA GLN A 107 3.05 -8.03 16.33
C GLN A 107 1.76 -7.83 15.54
N GLU A 108 1.54 -8.66 14.52
CA GLU A 108 0.38 -8.59 13.64
C GLU A 108 -0.93 -8.94 14.37
N ALA A 109 -0.89 -9.90 15.31
CA ALA A 109 -2.05 -10.27 16.14
C ALA A 109 -2.45 -9.11 17.06
N MET A 110 -1.47 -8.49 17.71
CA MET A 110 -1.69 -7.35 18.60
C MET A 110 -2.23 -6.14 17.86
N ASP A 111 -1.63 -5.78 16.73
CA ASP A 111 -2.07 -4.67 15.91
C ASP A 111 -3.49 -4.90 15.40
N THR A 112 -3.76 -6.06 14.81
CA THR A 112 -5.09 -6.40 14.29
C THR A 112 -6.16 -6.36 15.38
N CYS A 113 -5.88 -6.95 16.55
CA CYS A 113 -6.84 -6.98 17.66
C CYS A 113 -7.10 -5.56 18.19
N PHE A 114 -6.06 -4.78 18.40
CA PHE A 114 -6.18 -3.38 18.82
C PHE A 114 -7.05 -2.57 17.87
N GLN A 115 -6.75 -2.62 16.55
CA GLN A 115 -7.48 -1.86 15.53
C GLN A 115 -8.97 -2.23 15.52
N LEU A 116 -9.29 -3.52 15.58
CA LEU A 116 -10.67 -3.99 15.59
C LEU A 116 -11.42 -3.53 16.86
N MET A 117 -10.79 -3.61 18.02
CA MET A 117 -11.37 -3.16 19.28
C MET A 117 -11.50 -1.63 19.32
N PHE A 118 -10.46 -0.91 18.89
CA PHE A 118 -10.43 0.55 18.88
C PHE A 118 -11.53 1.16 18.01
N TYR A 119 -11.80 0.54 16.83
CA TYR A 119 -12.87 1.01 15.94
C TYR A 119 -14.23 0.34 16.18
N GLY A 120 -14.36 -0.46 17.23
CA GLY A 120 -15.62 -1.08 17.62
C GLY A 120 -16.11 -2.16 16.66
N PHE A 121 -15.24 -2.80 15.89
CA PHE A 121 -15.62 -3.90 15.02
C PHE A 121 -15.98 -5.15 15.82
N LYS A 122 -17.21 -5.62 15.68
CA LYS A 122 -17.76 -6.79 16.38
C LYS A 122 -17.42 -8.08 15.64
N TYR A 123 -16.21 -8.60 15.83
CA TYR A 123 -15.82 -9.90 15.28
C TYR A 123 -15.88 -10.98 16.36
N LYS A 124 -16.45 -12.15 16.01
CA LYS A 124 -16.54 -13.31 16.94
C LYS A 124 -15.17 -13.73 17.48
N GLY A 125 -14.12 -13.68 16.65
CA GLY A 125 -12.76 -14.00 17.07
C GLY A 125 -12.22 -13.04 18.11
N VAL A 126 -12.51 -11.73 18.01
CA VAL A 126 -12.12 -10.74 19.01
C VAL A 126 -12.84 -10.97 20.33
N ALA A 127 -14.14 -11.27 20.28
CA ALA A 127 -14.93 -11.57 21.48
C ALA A 127 -14.33 -12.73 22.31
N LYS A 128 -13.84 -13.77 21.63
CA LYS A 128 -13.15 -14.90 22.28
C LYS A 128 -11.86 -14.47 22.99
N GLN A 129 -11.13 -13.53 22.40
CA GLN A 129 -9.83 -13.07 22.91
C GLN A 129 -9.93 -12.11 24.11
N ILE A 130 -11.07 -11.41 24.27
CA ILE A 130 -11.31 -10.46 25.35
C ILE A 130 -12.17 -11.02 26.49
N PHE A 131 -12.56 -12.29 26.41
CA PHE A 131 -13.35 -12.94 27.43
C PHE A 131 -12.59 -12.99 28.77
N ASN A 132 -13.22 -12.50 29.84
CA ASN A 132 -12.64 -12.43 31.20
C ASN A 132 -11.37 -11.54 31.33
N VAL A 133 -11.12 -10.62 30.40
CA VAL A 133 -9.96 -9.73 30.48
C VAL A 133 -10.41 -8.29 30.77
N ASN A 134 -9.66 -7.59 31.61
CA ASN A 134 -9.84 -6.14 31.74
C ASN A 134 -9.46 -5.45 30.42
N ILE A 135 -10.45 -4.95 29.70
CA ILE A 135 -10.29 -4.35 28.37
C ILE A 135 -9.29 -3.20 28.40
N THR A 136 -9.32 -2.34 29.43
CA THR A 136 -8.38 -1.22 29.58
C THR A 136 -6.94 -1.70 29.70
N THR A 137 -6.70 -2.71 30.52
CA THR A 137 -5.36 -3.32 30.67
C THR A 137 -4.89 -3.94 29.36
N LEU A 138 -5.77 -4.64 28.65
CA LEU A 138 -5.46 -5.24 27.35
C LEU A 138 -5.10 -4.18 26.31
N PHE A 139 -5.84 -3.06 26.23
CA PHE A 139 -5.51 -1.94 25.36
C PHE A 139 -4.12 -1.36 25.66
N LEU A 140 -3.79 -1.13 26.93
CA LEU A 140 -2.48 -0.60 27.32
C LEU A 140 -1.33 -1.54 26.92
N VAL A 141 -1.56 -2.85 27.02
CA VAL A 141 -0.56 -3.84 26.61
C VAL A 141 -0.42 -3.86 25.10
N MET A 142 -1.53 -3.92 24.34
CA MET A 142 -1.51 -3.96 22.87
C MET A 142 -0.95 -2.67 22.26
N ALA A 143 -1.19 -1.51 22.87
CA ALA A 143 -0.73 -0.22 22.36
C ALA A 143 0.79 -0.14 22.16
N LYS A 144 1.57 -0.90 22.94
CA LYS A 144 3.03 -1.00 22.79
C LYS A 144 3.47 -1.65 21.46
N TYR A 145 2.57 -2.40 20.85
CA TYR A 145 2.83 -3.11 19.60
C TYR A 145 2.29 -2.37 18.36
N ILE A 146 1.61 -1.22 18.55
CA ILE A 146 1.03 -0.47 17.44
C ILE A 146 2.12 0.33 16.74
N LYS A 147 2.44 -0.07 15.51
CA LYS A 147 3.41 0.63 14.65
C LYS A 147 2.73 1.62 13.71
N GLN A 148 1.51 1.28 13.26
CA GLN A 148 0.71 2.13 12.38
C GLN A 148 -0.63 2.45 13.04
N PHE A 149 -0.93 3.72 13.20
CA PHE A 149 -2.19 4.19 13.78
C PHE A 149 -3.08 4.82 12.70
N TYR A 150 -4.29 4.26 12.54
CA TYR A 150 -5.28 4.75 11.60
C TYR A 150 -6.18 5.79 12.27
N LEU A 151 -6.07 7.02 11.87
CA LEU A 151 -6.92 8.10 12.36
C LEU A 151 -8.15 8.22 11.47
N ARG A 152 -9.29 7.72 11.96
CA ARG A 152 -10.59 7.78 11.28
C ARG A 152 -11.59 8.57 12.11
N PRO A 153 -12.55 9.29 11.46
CA PRO A 153 -13.63 9.92 12.21
C PRO A 153 -14.41 8.85 13.00
N SER A 154 -14.46 9.01 14.32
CA SER A 154 -15.27 8.14 15.16
C SER A 154 -15.61 8.86 16.47
N GLN A 155 -16.79 8.58 17.02
CA GLN A 155 -17.19 9.06 18.35
C GLN A 155 -16.22 8.60 19.45
N PHE A 156 -15.50 7.51 19.21
CA PHE A 156 -14.51 6.98 20.14
C PHE A 156 -13.29 7.90 20.32
N LEU A 157 -12.92 8.68 19.30
CA LEU A 157 -11.80 9.63 19.40
C LEU A 157 -11.99 10.66 20.51
N GLN A 158 -13.22 11.11 20.77
CA GLN A 158 -13.52 12.02 21.86
C GLN A 158 -13.22 11.38 23.22
N THR A 159 -13.76 10.19 23.46
CA THR A 159 -13.51 9.44 24.70
C THR A 159 -12.03 9.11 24.85
N PHE A 160 -11.40 8.69 23.75
CA PHE A 160 -9.98 8.40 23.72
C PHE A 160 -9.12 9.61 24.10
N ALA A 161 -9.37 10.76 23.50
CA ALA A 161 -8.63 11.98 23.78
C ALA A 161 -8.85 12.49 25.22
N LYS A 162 -10.06 12.32 25.75
CA LYS A 162 -10.45 12.81 27.10
C LYS A 162 -10.01 11.91 28.24
N GLU A 163 -10.29 10.62 28.10
CA GLU A 163 -10.29 9.67 29.24
C GLU A 163 -9.09 8.72 29.19
N GLN A 164 -8.47 8.53 28.00
CA GLN A 164 -7.44 7.51 27.78
C GLN A 164 -6.03 8.10 27.62
N ARG A 165 -5.67 9.07 28.47
CA ARG A 165 -4.33 9.72 28.41
C ARG A 165 -3.16 8.75 28.49
N ALA A 166 -3.25 7.74 29.37
CA ALA A 166 -2.21 6.72 29.51
C ALA A 166 -2.01 5.92 28.21
N LEU A 167 -3.11 5.58 27.52
CA LEU A 167 -3.08 4.89 26.24
C LEU A 167 -2.44 5.76 25.16
N LEU A 168 -2.80 7.04 25.08
CA LEU A 168 -2.22 7.99 24.13
C LEU A 168 -0.71 8.16 24.34
N THR A 169 -0.25 8.24 25.61
CA THR A 169 1.18 8.34 25.93
C THR A 169 1.96 7.08 25.49
N ILE A 170 1.36 5.90 25.60
CA ILE A 170 1.99 4.67 25.10
C ILE A 170 2.07 4.71 23.57
N LEU A 171 1.00 5.14 22.88
CA LEU A 171 0.98 5.26 21.42
C LEU A 171 1.99 6.28 20.90
N GLU A 172 2.21 7.39 21.62
CA GLU A 172 3.30 8.34 21.30
C GLU A 172 4.67 7.67 21.24
N GLY A 173 4.91 6.72 22.15
CA GLY A 173 6.17 5.98 22.21
C GLY A 173 6.26 4.78 21.26
N SER A 174 5.17 4.33 20.63
CA SER A 174 5.14 3.11 19.82
C SER A 174 4.81 3.33 18.36
N VAL A 175 3.99 4.35 18.03
CA VAL A 175 3.50 4.62 16.68
C VAL A 175 4.59 5.30 15.85
N GLY A 176 4.97 4.64 14.74
CA GLY A 176 5.91 5.18 13.75
C GLY A 176 5.22 5.78 12.53
N ILE A 177 4.03 5.28 12.19
CA ILE A 177 3.26 5.64 11.01
C ILE A 177 1.86 6.10 11.42
N VAL A 178 1.44 7.26 10.95
CA VAL A 178 0.07 7.77 11.14
C VAL A 178 -0.63 7.83 9.79
N ASP A 179 -1.80 7.20 9.73
CA ASP A 179 -2.64 7.11 8.55
C ASP A 179 -3.93 7.90 8.79
N VAL A 180 -4.16 8.97 8.04
CA VAL A 180 -5.27 9.91 8.23
C VAL A 180 -6.27 9.77 7.08
N LYS A 181 -7.52 9.37 7.40
CA LYS A 181 -8.56 9.12 6.39
C LYS A 181 -9.82 9.95 6.61
N HIS A 182 -10.31 10.56 5.52
CA HIS A 182 -11.67 11.06 5.38
C HIS A 182 -12.15 12.10 6.41
N HIS A 183 -11.30 12.97 6.91
CA HIS A 183 -11.72 14.12 7.69
C HIS A 183 -12.08 15.29 6.75
N LYS A 184 -13.39 15.52 6.54
CA LYS A 184 -13.87 16.52 5.57
C LYS A 184 -14.30 17.86 6.19
N ASP A 185 -14.49 17.90 7.50
CA ASP A 185 -15.04 19.09 8.15
C ASP A 185 -14.34 19.35 9.50
N LEU A 186 -13.48 20.35 9.52
CA LEU A 186 -12.70 20.74 10.70
C LEU A 186 -13.54 21.35 11.82
N LEU A 187 -14.70 21.87 11.50
CA LEU A 187 -15.60 22.51 12.47
C LEU A 187 -16.32 21.48 13.35
N LYS A 188 -16.39 20.23 12.91
CA LYS A 188 -16.97 19.16 13.73
C LYS A 188 -16.09 18.83 14.91
N THR A 189 -16.72 18.67 16.07
CA THR A 189 -16.05 18.28 17.33
C THR A 189 -15.17 17.04 17.18
N GLU A 190 -15.61 16.07 16.38
CA GLU A 190 -14.83 14.84 16.09
C GLU A 190 -13.51 15.13 15.38
N SER A 191 -13.51 16.09 14.44
CA SER A 191 -12.29 16.49 13.72
C SER A 191 -11.30 17.18 14.65
N GLN A 192 -11.77 17.96 15.62
CA GLN A 192 -10.90 18.62 16.60
C GLN A 192 -10.17 17.61 17.49
N PHE A 193 -10.85 16.54 17.92
CA PHE A 193 -10.19 15.46 18.66
C PHE A 193 -9.20 14.70 17.79
N ALA A 194 -9.50 14.53 16.51
CA ALA A 194 -8.57 13.94 15.56
C ALA A 194 -7.31 14.80 15.40
N LEU A 195 -7.46 16.12 15.28
CA LEU A 195 -6.33 17.06 15.23
C LEU A 195 -5.48 17.03 16.51
N TYR A 196 -6.13 16.93 17.67
CA TYR A 196 -5.42 16.80 18.94
C TYR A 196 -4.61 15.50 19.01
N VAL A 197 -5.20 14.36 18.68
CA VAL A 197 -4.50 13.07 18.65
C VAL A 197 -3.36 13.11 17.63
N LEU A 198 -3.60 13.69 16.47
CA LEU A 198 -2.59 13.84 15.41
C LEU A 198 -1.40 14.69 15.89
N HIS A 199 -1.66 15.83 16.53
CA HIS A 199 -0.62 16.66 17.14
C HIS A 199 0.20 15.86 18.16
N ARG A 200 -0.46 15.12 19.06
CA ARG A 200 0.22 14.31 20.06
C ARG A 200 1.13 13.26 19.42
N LEU A 201 0.67 12.54 18.41
CA LEU A 201 1.45 11.48 17.75
C LEU A 201 2.61 12.02 16.90
N LEU A 202 2.42 13.15 16.20
CA LEU A 202 3.40 13.71 15.27
C LEU A 202 4.42 14.64 15.94
N ASP A 203 3.99 15.45 16.92
CA ASP A 203 4.83 16.50 17.49
C ASP A 203 5.42 16.11 18.86
N HIS A 204 4.79 15.20 19.60
CA HIS A 204 5.26 14.67 20.88
C HIS A 204 5.67 13.19 20.78
N GLY A 205 5.18 12.48 19.76
CA GLY A 205 5.44 11.07 19.55
C GLY A 205 6.68 10.78 18.69
N GLN A 206 6.84 9.50 18.38
CA GLN A 206 7.91 8.99 17.54
C GLN A 206 7.52 8.86 16.07
N ALA A 207 6.30 9.26 15.68
CA ALA A 207 5.81 9.10 14.32
C ALA A 207 6.62 9.94 13.32
N LYS A 208 7.19 9.26 12.31
CA LYS A 208 8.01 9.86 11.26
C LYS A 208 7.40 9.72 9.87
N GLU A 209 6.37 8.90 9.75
CA GLU A 209 5.67 8.65 8.50
C GLU A 209 4.22 9.07 8.61
N LEU A 210 3.77 9.80 7.61
CA LEU A 210 2.40 10.31 7.52
C LEU A 210 1.77 9.93 6.19
N ILE A 211 0.65 9.21 6.26
CA ILE A 211 -0.16 8.83 5.11
C ILE A 211 -1.50 9.58 5.18
N ILE A 212 -1.85 10.26 4.11
CA ILE A 212 -3.02 11.13 4.05
C ILE A 212 -3.92 10.68 2.90
N TYR A 213 -5.21 10.46 3.18
CA TYR A 213 -6.20 10.10 2.16
C TYR A 213 -7.29 11.17 2.05
N GLY A 214 -7.47 11.74 0.87
CA GLY A 214 -8.63 12.55 0.51
C GLY A 214 -9.01 13.63 1.52
N LEU A 215 -8.03 14.35 2.07
CA LEU A 215 -8.29 15.41 3.06
C LEU A 215 -8.82 16.68 2.42
N ASP A 216 -9.60 17.40 3.20
CA ASP A 216 -9.93 18.79 2.94
C ASP A 216 -8.65 19.66 2.88
N PRO A 217 -8.54 20.62 1.93
CA PRO A 217 -7.39 21.51 1.81
C PRO A 217 -7.06 22.27 3.12
N ALA A 218 -8.06 22.64 3.92
CA ALA A 218 -7.85 23.33 5.17
C ALA A 218 -7.16 22.43 6.22
N MET A 219 -7.58 21.17 6.30
CA MET A 219 -6.93 20.19 7.18
C MET A 219 -5.52 19.86 6.73
N LEU A 220 -5.32 19.71 5.42
CA LEU A 220 -3.99 19.50 4.86
C LEU A 220 -3.07 20.69 5.19
N ASN A 221 -3.55 21.91 4.99
CA ASN A 221 -2.81 23.12 5.34
C ASN A 221 -2.41 23.15 6.82
N TRP A 222 -3.33 22.81 7.74
CA TRP A 222 -3.02 22.71 9.16
C TRP A 222 -1.93 21.65 9.46
N ILE A 223 -2.01 20.48 8.81
CA ILE A 223 -1.02 19.41 8.99
C ILE A 223 0.38 19.85 8.51
N LEU A 224 0.46 20.62 7.42
CA LEU A 224 1.71 21.04 6.80
C LEU A 224 2.35 22.26 7.48
N GLN A 225 1.59 23.02 8.27
CA GLN A 225 2.11 24.14 9.06
C GLN A 225 2.87 23.64 10.30
N ASP A 226 3.50 24.57 11.03
CA ASP A 226 4.19 24.34 12.31
C ASP A 226 3.18 24.06 13.44
N ARG A 227 2.46 22.94 13.34
CA ARG A 227 1.31 22.55 14.17
C ARG A 227 1.61 22.33 15.65
N GLY A 228 2.82 22.27 16.07
CA GLY A 228 3.18 22.07 17.47
C GLY A 228 4.12 23.13 18.00
N SER A 229 4.48 24.12 17.17
CA SER A 229 5.35 25.20 17.61
C SER A 229 4.59 26.21 18.47
N GLN A 230 5.32 26.86 19.40
CA GLN A 230 4.79 28.02 20.12
C GLN A 230 4.34 29.14 19.16
N HIS A 231 4.90 29.19 17.95
CA HIS A 231 4.49 30.11 16.90
C HIS A 231 3.11 29.81 16.32
N ALA A 232 2.72 28.56 16.19
CA ALA A 232 1.36 28.21 15.78
C ALA A 232 0.33 28.73 16.78
N HIS A 233 0.61 28.61 18.07
CA HIS A 233 -0.25 29.14 19.13
C HIS A 233 -0.29 30.67 19.12
N GLN A 234 0.84 31.33 18.89
CA GLN A 234 0.92 32.80 18.78
C GLN A 234 0.24 33.33 17.51
N GLN A 235 0.36 32.62 16.39
CA GLN A 235 -0.33 32.99 15.14
C GLN A 235 -1.85 32.83 15.29
N LEU A 236 -2.30 31.74 15.91
CA LEU A 236 -3.70 31.51 16.18
C LEU A 236 -4.28 32.63 17.10
N THR A 237 -3.53 33.08 18.12
CA THR A 237 -3.93 34.18 18.99
C THR A 237 -3.80 35.55 18.32
N SER A 238 -2.86 35.76 17.41
CA SER A 238 -2.70 37.06 16.70
C SER A 238 -3.76 37.26 15.61
N VAL A 239 -4.17 36.21 14.91
CA VAL A 239 -5.30 36.27 13.97
C VAL A 239 -6.59 36.63 14.70
N HIS A 240 -6.82 36.10 15.89
CA HIS A 240 -7.98 36.42 16.69
C HIS A 240 -7.99 37.89 17.15
N ARG A 241 -6.83 38.45 17.55
CA ARG A 241 -6.72 39.89 17.88
C ARG A 241 -6.94 40.78 16.67
N SER A 242 -6.47 40.40 15.47
CA SER A 242 -6.68 41.20 14.26
C SER A 242 -8.15 41.20 13.81
N SER A 243 -8.88 40.10 14.02
CA SER A 243 -10.32 40.01 13.74
C SER A 243 -11.20 40.82 14.64
N LEU A 244 -10.76 41.07 15.91
CA LEU A 244 -11.52 41.89 16.89
C LEU A 244 -11.28 43.42 16.72
N VAL A 245 -10.28 43.84 15.96
CA VAL A 245 -9.96 45.27 15.78
C VAL A 245 -10.59 45.85 14.48
N ALA A 246 -11.18 45.03 13.62
CA ALA A 246 -11.85 45.45 12.40
C ALA A 246 -13.37 45.60 12.59
N ASN A 247 -13.81 46.59 13.36
CA ASN A 247 -15.07 47.29 13.25
C ASN A 247 -14.88 48.67 13.93
N PRO A 248 -15.34 49.79 13.43
CA PRO A 248 -16.68 50.00 12.93
C PRO A 248 -16.83 51.07 11.82
N THR A 249 -18.05 51.15 11.36
CA THR A 249 -18.71 52.31 10.73
C THR A 249 -18.42 52.64 9.27
N ALA A 250 -19.40 52.38 8.43
CA ALA A 250 -20.12 53.44 7.73
C ALA A 250 -21.37 52.88 7.01
N ALA A 251 -22.43 53.58 7.25
CA ALA A 251 -23.77 53.33 6.79
C ALA A 251 -24.01 53.81 5.36
N ALA A 252 -25.15 53.34 4.80
CA ALA A 252 -26.02 53.95 3.78
C ALA A 252 -25.46 54.05 2.34
N ASP A 253 -26.13 53.64 1.31
CA ASP A 253 -27.43 54.03 0.81
C ASP A 253 -27.74 53.35 -0.58
N ASN A 254 -29.00 52.98 -0.71
CA ASN A 254 -29.86 53.04 -1.91
C ASN A 254 -29.37 52.63 -3.33
N SER A 255 -30.03 51.78 -4.03
CA SER A 255 -31.32 51.96 -4.70
C SER A 255 -31.54 50.95 -5.81
N ALA A 256 -32.76 50.59 -5.95
CA ALA A 256 -33.43 49.75 -6.94
C ALA A 256 -33.09 50.05 -8.40
N THR A 257 -33.20 49.01 -9.24
CA THR A 257 -34.12 49.03 -10.41
C THR A 257 -34.41 47.64 -10.96
N ARG A 258 -35.67 47.39 -11.13
CA ARG A 258 -36.29 46.30 -11.91
C ARG A 258 -36.09 46.51 -13.39
N THR A 259 -36.06 45.43 -14.16
CA THR A 259 -36.88 45.31 -15.40
C THR A 259 -37.05 43.85 -15.80
N ASP A 260 -38.30 43.54 -16.12
CA ASP A 260 -38.88 42.31 -16.66
C ASP A 260 -38.43 42.04 -18.11
N GLY A 261 -38.66 40.81 -18.57
CA GLY A 261 -38.70 40.47 -19.98
C GLY A 261 -38.81 38.95 -20.24
N ASP A 262 -40.06 38.49 -20.38
CA ASP A 262 -40.49 37.19 -20.87
C ASP A 262 -39.93 36.86 -22.27
N LEU A 263 -39.78 35.56 -22.58
CA LEU A 263 -40.51 34.90 -23.67
C LEU A 263 -40.15 33.40 -23.79
N GLU A 264 -41.22 32.61 -23.80
CA GLU A 264 -41.28 31.18 -24.06
C GLU A 264 -40.90 30.80 -25.50
N THR A 265 -40.39 29.55 -25.68
CA THR A 265 -40.89 28.66 -26.76
C THR A 265 -40.48 27.20 -26.45
N GLU A 266 -41.51 26.35 -26.43
CA GLU A 266 -41.45 24.89 -26.38
C GLU A 266 -40.94 24.33 -27.73
N GLU A 267 -40.21 23.19 -27.66
CA GLU A 267 -40.38 22.10 -28.63
C GLU A 267 -39.88 20.76 -28.05
N ASP A 268 -40.76 19.77 -28.12
CA ASP A 268 -40.64 18.40 -27.72
C ASP A 268 -39.63 17.60 -28.53
N VAL A 269 -38.74 16.79 -27.84
CA VAL A 269 -38.28 15.48 -28.34
C VAL A 269 -37.98 14.54 -27.17
N LEU A 270 -38.57 13.34 -27.23
CA LEU A 270 -38.55 12.26 -26.23
C LEU A 270 -37.16 11.60 -25.98
N PRO A 271 -37.00 10.90 -24.85
CA PRO A 271 -35.68 10.69 -24.22
C PRO A 271 -35.07 9.32 -24.45
N CYS A 272 -33.80 9.27 -24.73
CA CYS A 272 -32.94 8.10 -24.50
C CYS A 272 -32.27 8.19 -23.13
N LYS A 273 -32.60 7.25 -22.24
CA LYS A 273 -32.05 7.15 -20.88
C LYS A 273 -30.60 6.66 -20.91
N ARG A 274 -29.66 7.54 -20.61
CA ARG A 274 -28.34 7.18 -20.07
C ARG A 274 -28.26 7.67 -18.63
N PRO A 275 -27.66 6.93 -17.68
CA PRO A 275 -27.53 7.40 -16.32
C PRO A 275 -26.57 8.61 -16.30
N LYS A 276 -27.10 9.75 -15.89
CA LYS A 276 -26.33 10.96 -15.63
C LYS A 276 -25.52 10.74 -14.36
N LEU A 277 -24.19 10.77 -14.51
CA LEU A 277 -23.31 11.13 -13.42
C LEU A 277 -23.62 12.58 -13.04
N ASP A 278 -23.85 12.80 -11.76
CA ASP A 278 -24.27 14.08 -11.21
C ASP A 278 -23.12 15.10 -11.29
N ASP A 279 -23.15 15.94 -12.32
CA ASP A 279 -22.20 17.03 -12.56
C ASP A 279 -22.63 18.31 -11.80
N THR A 280 -22.84 18.23 -10.49
CA THR A 280 -23.08 19.39 -9.65
C THR A 280 -21.85 19.82 -8.83
N PHE A 281 -20.68 19.90 -9.47
CA PHE A 281 -19.59 20.73 -8.99
C PHE A 281 -19.35 21.91 -9.91
N ARG A 282 -20.25 22.91 -9.83
CA ARG A 282 -19.95 24.24 -10.37
C ARG A 282 -18.68 24.76 -9.71
N GLU A 283 -17.67 24.97 -10.52
CA GLU A 283 -16.44 25.66 -10.18
C GLU A 283 -16.80 27.05 -9.60
N ARG A 284 -16.68 27.19 -8.30
CA ARG A 284 -16.43 28.51 -7.72
C ARG A 284 -14.98 28.83 -8.01
N GLU A 285 -14.78 29.87 -8.81
CA GLU A 285 -13.46 30.43 -9.09
C GLU A 285 -12.69 30.65 -7.79
N ALA A 286 -11.40 30.34 -7.87
CA ALA A 286 -10.45 30.34 -6.80
C ALA A 286 -10.18 31.74 -6.26
N GLY A 287 -10.98 32.15 -5.29
CA GLY A 287 -10.45 32.93 -4.19
C GLY A 287 -9.57 31.98 -3.40
N THR A 288 -8.33 32.36 -3.12
CA THR A 288 -7.43 31.69 -2.19
C THR A 288 -8.24 31.19 -1.01
N PRO A 289 -8.28 29.86 -0.74
CA PRO A 289 -8.98 29.36 0.43
C PRO A 289 -8.21 29.88 1.64
N GLN A 290 -8.64 30.99 2.20
CA GLN A 290 -8.29 31.36 3.57
C GLN A 290 -8.88 30.26 4.43
N SER A 291 -8.01 29.36 4.87
CA SER A 291 -8.31 28.29 5.79
C SER A 291 -8.76 28.90 7.11
N THR A 292 -10.04 29.11 7.26
CA THR A 292 -10.64 29.44 8.54
C THR A 292 -10.88 28.16 9.33
N VAL A 293 -9.80 27.53 9.75
CA VAL A 293 -9.87 26.73 10.99
C VAL A 293 -10.05 27.76 12.07
N GLU A 294 -11.21 27.79 12.73
CA GLU A 294 -11.39 28.72 13.84
C GLU A 294 -10.35 28.40 14.90
N PRO A 295 -9.39 29.32 15.14
CA PRO A 295 -8.29 29.10 16.09
C PRO A 295 -8.78 28.76 17.48
N GLU A 296 -9.96 29.30 17.89
CA GLU A 296 -10.58 29.05 19.16
C GLU A 296 -10.94 27.60 19.40
N LEU A 297 -11.43 26.89 18.38
CA LEU A 297 -11.85 25.50 18.52
C LEU A 297 -10.64 24.58 18.69
N LEU A 298 -9.53 24.86 17.97
CA LEU A 298 -8.27 24.14 18.18
C LEU A 298 -7.68 24.48 19.57
N CYS A 299 -7.67 25.75 19.98
CA CYS A 299 -7.22 26.15 21.30
C CYS A 299 -8.07 25.53 22.41
N GLN A 300 -9.38 25.42 22.25
CA GLN A 300 -10.25 24.73 23.21
C GLN A 300 -9.94 23.23 23.28
N ALA A 301 -9.73 22.56 22.15
CA ALA A 301 -9.34 21.15 22.15
C ALA A 301 -7.99 20.95 22.86
N PHE A 302 -7.00 21.81 22.63
CA PHE A 302 -5.69 21.75 23.29
C PHE A 302 -5.77 22.16 24.78
N ALA A 303 -6.54 23.18 25.13
CA ALA A 303 -6.70 23.64 26.52
C ALA A 303 -7.44 22.64 27.41
N LEU A 304 -8.50 22.00 26.89
CA LEU A 304 -9.28 21.00 27.62
C LEU A 304 -8.47 19.75 28.00
N TYR A 305 -7.43 19.40 27.22
CA TYR A 305 -6.70 18.15 27.43
C TYR A 305 -5.26 18.31 27.90
N GLY A 306 -4.93 19.49 28.41
CA GLY A 306 -3.61 19.80 28.94
C GLY A 306 -2.59 19.98 27.81
N SER A 307 -2.25 21.21 27.56
CA SER A 307 -1.15 21.53 26.68
C SER A 307 0.14 20.92 27.21
N CYS A 308 0.79 20.05 26.47
CA CYS A 308 2.20 19.77 26.69
C CYS A 308 3.08 20.95 26.27
N LEU A 309 2.64 22.18 26.63
CA LEU A 309 3.29 23.42 26.20
C LEU A 309 4.57 23.72 26.97
N THR A 310 5.00 22.84 27.87
CA THR A 310 6.24 23.03 28.66
C THR A 310 7.48 22.39 28.04
N GLY A 311 7.35 21.69 26.93
CA GLY A 311 8.47 21.12 26.18
C GLY A 311 8.57 21.74 24.79
N SER A 312 9.79 21.99 24.31
CA SER A 312 10.04 22.31 22.90
C SER A 312 9.55 21.16 22.03
N CYS A 313 8.35 21.28 21.45
CA CYS A 313 7.91 20.32 20.44
C CYS A 313 8.92 20.33 19.28
N PRO A 314 9.61 19.24 18.98
CA PRO A 314 10.50 19.23 17.84
C PRO A 314 9.69 19.51 16.57
N ARG A 315 10.11 20.49 15.79
CA ARG A 315 9.52 20.79 14.48
C ARG A 315 9.51 19.51 13.66
N GLY A 316 8.30 19.07 13.32
CA GLY A 316 7.95 17.92 12.50
C GLY A 316 9.11 17.05 12.01
N GLN A 317 9.43 15.99 12.71
CA GLN A 317 10.45 15.01 12.29
C GLN A 317 9.95 14.06 11.21
N ILE A 318 8.89 14.48 10.46
CA ILE A 318 8.32 13.63 9.41
C ILE A 318 9.34 13.48 8.29
N CYS A 319 9.74 12.25 8.06
CA CYS A 319 10.68 11.89 7.00
C CYS A 319 10.00 11.21 5.80
N SER A 320 8.76 10.75 5.94
CA SER A 320 7.97 10.16 4.86
C SER A 320 6.57 10.77 4.84
N LEU A 321 6.18 11.33 3.69
CA LEU A 321 4.86 11.88 3.45
C LEU A 321 4.24 11.20 2.23
N GLN A 322 3.09 10.56 2.42
CA GLN A 322 2.30 9.98 1.35
C GLN A 322 0.93 10.66 1.31
N ILE A 323 0.59 11.29 0.20
CA ILE A 323 -0.72 11.89 -0.02
C ILE A 323 -1.42 11.08 -1.11
N GLN A 324 -2.53 10.45 -0.76
CA GLN A 324 -3.33 9.61 -1.65
C GLN A 324 -4.69 10.27 -1.90
N GLU A 325 -5.28 9.97 -3.06
CA GLU A 325 -6.55 10.55 -3.49
C GLU A 325 -6.54 12.08 -3.50
N CYS A 326 -5.43 12.67 -3.98
CA CYS A 326 -5.28 14.12 -4.06
C CYS A 326 -6.37 14.73 -4.94
N GLY A 327 -7.01 15.81 -4.44
CA GLY A 327 -7.82 16.70 -5.24
C GLY A 327 -6.97 17.71 -6.03
N ARG A 328 -7.60 18.47 -6.91
CA ARG A 328 -6.92 19.51 -7.71
C ARG A 328 -6.21 20.58 -6.87
N SER A 329 -6.77 20.95 -5.72
CA SER A 329 -6.21 21.97 -4.81
C SER A 329 -5.04 21.48 -3.96
N THR A 330 -4.79 20.16 -3.89
CA THR A 330 -3.81 19.57 -2.98
C THR A 330 -2.39 20.05 -3.24
N LEU A 331 -1.95 20.12 -4.51
CA LEU A 331 -0.62 20.64 -4.84
C LEU A 331 -0.49 22.12 -4.51
N GLY A 332 -1.54 22.93 -4.71
CA GLY A 332 -1.55 24.35 -4.34
C GLY A 332 -1.30 24.57 -2.84
N VAL A 333 -1.77 23.64 -2.01
CA VAL A 333 -1.54 23.68 -0.56
C VAL A 333 -0.14 23.13 -0.21
N LEU A 334 0.28 22.01 -0.83
CA LEU A 334 1.53 21.33 -0.51
C LEU A 334 2.78 22.14 -0.93
N VAL A 335 2.79 22.65 -2.16
CA VAL A 335 3.95 23.29 -2.81
C VAL A 335 4.60 24.39 -1.98
N PRO A 336 3.86 25.32 -1.35
CA PRO A 336 4.46 26.38 -0.53
C PRO A 336 5.22 25.89 0.70
N PHE A 337 4.85 24.72 1.26
CA PHE A 337 5.43 24.20 2.49
C PHE A 337 6.62 23.26 2.26
N LEU A 338 6.73 22.64 1.10
CA LEU A 338 7.78 21.67 0.80
C LEU A 338 9.21 22.20 1.11
N PRO A 339 9.59 23.46 0.79
CA PRO A 339 10.94 23.95 1.08
C PRO A 339 11.28 24.01 2.57
N THR A 340 10.27 23.97 3.46
CA THR A 340 10.46 24.03 4.92
C THR A 340 10.65 22.64 5.56
N TRP A 341 10.37 21.57 4.84
CA TRP A 341 10.39 20.19 5.36
C TRP A 341 11.77 19.52 5.20
N LEU A 342 12.75 20.06 5.89
CA LEU A 342 14.17 19.69 5.73
C LEU A 342 14.51 18.24 6.08
N CYS A 343 13.66 17.56 6.86
CA CYS A 343 13.83 16.14 7.23
C CYS A 343 13.20 15.17 6.24
N LEU A 344 12.49 15.66 5.21
CA LEU A 344 11.74 14.83 4.29
C LEU A 344 12.68 13.99 3.42
N ARG A 345 12.53 12.66 3.49
CA ARG A 345 13.29 11.68 2.71
C ARG A 345 12.47 11.04 1.61
N SER A 346 11.18 10.86 1.86
CA SER A 346 10.26 10.22 0.93
C SER A 346 9.01 11.07 0.77
N LEU A 347 8.64 11.36 -0.48
CA LEU A 347 7.43 12.06 -0.84
C LEU A 347 6.68 11.26 -1.90
N THR A 348 5.43 10.87 -1.60
CA THR A 348 4.56 10.21 -2.56
C THR A 348 3.26 10.97 -2.71
N ILE A 349 2.91 11.34 -3.93
CA ILE A 349 1.69 12.08 -4.27
C ILE A 349 0.92 11.27 -5.29
N GLN A 350 -0.25 10.74 -4.89
CA GLN A 350 -1.15 9.98 -5.75
C GLN A 350 -2.45 10.76 -5.94
N SER A 351 -2.84 10.97 -7.17
CA SER A 351 -4.04 11.72 -7.53
C SER A 351 -5.02 10.84 -8.29
N CYS A 352 -6.32 11.10 -8.10
CA CYS A 352 -7.38 10.58 -8.97
C CYS A 352 -7.54 11.43 -10.25
N TRP A 353 -6.86 12.56 -10.34
CA TRP A 353 -6.94 13.53 -11.43
C TRP A 353 -5.58 13.76 -12.07
N ILE A 354 -5.55 13.97 -13.37
CA ILE A 354 -4.33 14.34 -14.08
C ILE A 354 -3.91 15.75 -13.65
N PHE A 355 -2.67 15.89 -13.19
CA PHE A 355 -2.11 17.20 -12.84
C PHE A 355 -1.94 18.07 -14.08
N ARG A 356 -2.04 19.39 -13.90
CA ARG A 356 -1.68 20.36 -14.96
C ARG A 356 -0.16 20.48 -15.04
N VAL A 357 0.35 20.77 -16.24
CA VAL A 357 1.79 21.00 -16.44
C VAL A 357 2.34 22.07 -15.49
N SER A 358 1.61 23.18 -15.30
CA SER A 358 1.97 24.27 -14.40
C SER A 358 2.03 23.84 -12.93
N GLU A 359 1.17 22.93 -12.49
CA GLU A 359 1.18 22.39 -11.14
C GLU A 359 2.43 21.56 -10.88
N VAL A 360 2.81 20.71 -11.85
CA VAL A 360 4.04 19.89 -11.76
C VAL A 360 5.29 20.78 -11.85
N GLN A 361 5.27 21.83 -12.68
CA GLN A 361 6.37 22.83 -12.73
C GLN A 361 6.53 23.55 -11.38
N SER A 362 5.44 23.92 -10.73
CA SER A 362 5.46 24.53 -9.39
C SER A 362 5.99 23.57 -8.35
N LEU A 363 5.58 22.29 -8.42
CA LEU A 363 6.13 21.21 -7.56
C LEU A 363 7.64 21.07 -7.77
N ALA A 364 8.11 20.96 -9.01
CA ALA A 364 9.53 20.87 -9.34
C ALA A 364 10.34 22.07 -8.81
N LYS A 365 9.78 23.29 -8.95
CA LYS A 365 10.42 24.49 -8.40
C LYS A 365 10.58 24.41 -6.87
N SER A 366 9.56 23.99 -6.16
CA SER A 366 9.63 23.83 -4.69
C SER A 366 10.54 22.70 -4.26
N LEU A 367 10.57 21.60 -4.99
CA LEU A 367 11.52 20.50 -4.76
C LEU A 367 12.97 20.98 -5.00
N LYS A 368 13.22 21.79 -6.03
CA LYS A 368 14.53 22.39 -6.28
C LYS A 368 14.95 23.33 -5.15
N GLN A 369 14.04 24.12 -4.59
CA GLN A 369 14.29 24.93 -3.41
C GLN A 369 14.62 24.07 -2.18
N LEU A 370 13.85 22.99 -1.94
CA LEU A 370 14.14 22.03 -0.89
C LEU A 370 15.53 21.40 -1.07
N TRP A 371 15.88 20.98 -2.28
CA TRP A 371 17.18 20.39 -2.60
C TRP A 371 18.37 21.37 -2.37
N GLN A 372 18.18 22.63 -2.70
CA GLN A 372 19.20 23.67 -2.51
C GLN A 372 19.50 24.00 -1.04
N THR A 373 18.64 23.60 -0.11
CA THR A 373 18.93 23.74 1.30
C THR A 373 19.96 22.70 1.72
N SER A 374 20.98 23.11 2.47
CA SER A 374 22.12 22.27 2.88
C SER A 374 21.76 21.03 3.71
N ARG A 375 20.49 20.88 4.08
CA ARG A 375 19.95 19.79 4.91
C ARG A 375 18.93 18.90 4.18
N SER A 376 18.68 19.13 2.89
CA SER A 376 17.74 18.31 2.16
C SER A 376 18.23 16.87 2.04
N SER A 377 17.34 15.94 2.36
CA SER A 377 17.60 14.50 2.34
C SER A 377 16.60 13.72 1.49
N LEU A 378 15.84 14.40 0.61
CA LEU A 378 14.84 13.74 -0.23
C LEU A 378 15.53 12.77 -1.20
N VAL A 379 15.26 11.48 -1.02
CA VAL A 379 15.84 10.38 -1.80
C VAL A 379 14.82 9.57 -2.57
N ASP A 380 13.55 9.62 -2.14
CA ASP A 380 12.46 8.88 -2.76
C ASP A 380 11.35 9.84 -3.18
N LEU A 381 10.97 9.82 -4.46
CA LEU A 381 9.88 10.62 -5.00
C LEU A 381 8.90 9.74 -5.78
N GLY A 382 7.62 9.80 -5.41
CA GLY A 382 6.52 9.19 -6.13
C GLY A 382 5.51 10.24 -6.58
N VAL A 383 5.20 10.33 -7.87
CA VAL A 383 4.18 11.23 -8.38
C VAL A 383 3.30 10.50 -9.40
N ALA A 384 2.02 10.43 -9.13
CA ALA A 384 0.98 9.98 -10.04
C ALA A 384 -0.02 11.14 -10.16
N VAL A 385 -0.48 11.44 -11.22
CA VAL A 385 -0.78 11.13 -12.55
C VAL A 385 -0.23 12.29 -13.41
N LEU A 386 0.92 12.10 -14.01
CA LEU A 386 1.57 13.14 -14.81
C LEU A 386 0.94 13.21 -16.22
N PRO A 387 0.78 14.41 -16.80
CA PRO A 387 0.21 14.57 -18.13
C PRO A 387 1.18 14.28 -19.29
N GLN A 388 2.49 14.27 -19.03
CA GLN A 388 3.53 14.14 -20.07
C GLN A 388 4.79 13.47 -19.52
N THR A 389 5.51 12.71 -20.37
CA THR A 389 6.77 12.05 -20.02
C THR A 389 7.93 13.02 -19.77
N ALA A 390 7.99 14.13 -20.48
CA ALA A 390 9.04 15.15 -20.31
C ALA A 390 9.09 15.74 -18.89
N LEU A 391 7.99 15.72 -18.14
CA LEU A 391 7.97 16.17 -16.75
C LEU A 391 8.80 15.28 -15.80
N MET A 392 9.14 14.05 -16.21
CA MET A 392 10.06 13.18 -15.49
C MET A 392 11.47 13.81 -15.44
N GLU A 393 11.96 14.32 -16.55
CA GLU A 393 13.26 15.01 -16.63
C GLU A 393 13.30 16.26 -15.76
N LEU A 394 12.19 17.04 -15.77
CA LEU A 394 12.04 18.23 -14.94
C LEU A 394 12.12 17.90 -13.42
N LEU A 395 11.48 16.81 -12.98
CA LEU A 395 11.53 16.38 -11.58
C LEU A 395 12.93 15.89 -11.19
N LEU A 396 13.64 15.22 -12.09
CA LEU A 396 15.03 14.77 -11.87
C LEU A 396 16.01 15.92 -11.83
N ASP A 397 15.85 16.95 -12.70
CA ASP A 397 16.63 18.19 -12.63
C ASP A 397 16.41 18.92 -11.31
N ALA A 398 15.18 18.91 -10.81
CA ALA A 398 14.85 19.53 -9.52
C ALA A 398 15.52 18.82 -8.32
N CYS A 399 15.74 17.51 -8.41
CA CYS A 399 16.27 16.68 -7.33
C CYS A 399 17.33 15.69 -7.86
N PRO A 400 18.54 16.12 -8.21
CA PRO A 400 19.56 15.26 -8.83
C PRO A 400 20.07 14.14 -7.92
N GLY A 401 19.88 14.23 -6.60
CA GLY A 401 20.25 13.20 -5.62
C GLY A 401 19.19 12.13 -5.37
N LEU A 402 18.14 12.06 -6.15
CA LEU A 402 17.13 11.03 -5.99
C LEU A 402 17.71 9.63 -6.22
N HIS A 403 17.38 8.72 -5.30
CA HIS A 403 17.69 7.29 -5.43
C HIS A 403 16.52 6.49 -5.97
N SER A 404 15.29 6.95 -5.76
CA SER A 404 14.08 6.25 -6.18
C SER A 404 13.09 7.23 -6.79
N LEU A 405 12.60 6.90 -7.99
CA LEU A 405 11.56 7.66 -8.68
C LEU A 405 10.45 6.71 -9.12
N SER A 406 9.20 7.01 -8.71
CA SER A 406 8.01 6.29 -9.11
C SER A 406 7.00 7.23 -9.75
N LEU A 407 6.64 6.95 -11.00
CA LEU A 407 5.74 7.81 -11.79
C LEU A 407 4.59 7.02 -12.38
N GLU A 408 3.40 7.60 -12.36
CA GLU A 408 2.29 7.19 -13.21
C GLU A 408 1.99 8.31 -14.20
N ILE A 409 1.97 8.00 -15.50
CA ILE A 409 1.87 8.98 -16.57
C ILE A 409 0.63 8.69 -17.39
N HIS A 410 -0.26 9.66 -17.50
CA HIS A 410 -1.47 9.59 -18.31
C HIS A 410 -1.36 10.66 -19.42
N PRO A 411 -0.77 10.34 -20.57
CA PRO A 411 -0.64 11.29 -21.65
C PRO A 411 -2.03 11.81 -22.03
N LEU A 412 -2.25 13.11 -21.89
CA LEU A 412 -3.43 13.75 -22.47
C LEU A 412 -3.32 13.55 -23.97
N GLY A 413 -4.31 12.88 -24.56
CA GLY A 413 -4.36 12.69 -26.01
C GLY A 413 -4.06 14.02 -26.68
N VAL A 414 -3.01 14.06 -27.48
CA VAL A 414 -2.70 15.24 -28.28
C VAL A 414 -3.86 15.37 -29.26
N ASP A 415 -4.81 16.25 -28.97
CA ASP A 415 -5.63 16.82 -30.00
C ASP A 415 -4.65 17.29 -31.10
N PRO A 416 -4.76 16.84 -32.33
CA PRO A 416 -3.94 17.36 -33.43
C PRO A 416 -4.41 18.75 -33.79
N GLY A 417 -4.55 19.62 -32.78
CA GLY A 417 -4.76 21.05 -32.97
C GLY A 417 -3.59 21.64 -33.76
N PRO A 418 -3.82 22.69 -34.51
CA PRO A 418 -2.88 23.24 -35.48
C PRO A 418 -1.52 23.48 -34.82
N ARG A 419 -0.46 23.00 -35.46
CA ARG A 419 0.97 23.08 -35.08
C ARG A 419 1.36 24.55 -34.72
N GLY A 420 0.92 25.01 -33.56
CA GLY A 420 1.18 26.32 -33.02
C GLY A 420 1.95 26.20 -31.70
N SER A 421 3.23 26.52 -31.74
CA SER A 421 4.16 26.78 -30.62
C SER A 421 4.17 25.70 -29.51
N GLY A 422 4.45 24.45 -29.87
CA GLY A 422 5.05 23.54 -28.93
C GLY A 422 6.41 24.15 -28.54
N MET A 423 6.56 24.58 -27.31
CA MET A 423 7.89 24.70 -26.75
C MET A 423 8.52 23.30 -26.85
N ALA A 424 9.27 23.07 -27.92
CA ALA A 424 10.26 22.02 -27.97
C ALA A 424 11.20 22.34 -26.80
N HIS A 425 10.98 21.69 -25.64
CA HIS A 425 12.04 21.64 -24.66
C HIS A 425 13.23 21.00 -25.40
N GLU A 426 14.27 21.80 -25.62
CA GLU A 426 15.55 21.27 -25.97
C GLU A 426 15.85 20.15 -24.97
N PRO A 427 16.37 19.01 -25.45
CA PRO A 427 16.70 17.91 -24.55
C PRO A 427 17.62 18.50 -23.46
N THR A 428 17.13 18.51 -22.22
CA THR A 428 17.91 18.92 -21.07
C THR A 428 19.12 18.01 -21.06
N ASP A 429 20.31 18.59 -21.06
CA ASP A 429 21.57 17.83 -20.97
C ASP A 429 21.62 17.24 -19.56
N LEU A 430 20.96 16.06 -19.41
CA LEU A 430 20.84 15.37 -18.13
C LEU A 430 22.24 14.94 -17.70
N GLN A 431 22.65 15.39 -16.53
CA GLN A 431 23.88 14.88 -15.88
C GLN A 431 23.64 13.43 -15.42
N GLU A 432 24.71 12.73 -15.07
CA GLU A 432 24.62 11.40 -14.49
C GLU A 432 23.74 11.40 -13.24
N LEU A 433 22.71 10.53 -13.21
CA LEU A 433 21.73 10.46 -12.17
C LEU A 433 22.13 9.45 -11.09
N SER A 434 21.88 9.78 -9.82
CA SER A 434 22.12 8.89 -8.67
C SER A 434 21.03 7.81 -8.51
N LEU A 435 20.18 7.63 -9.52
CA LEU A 435 18.98 6.82 -9.47
C LEU A 435 19.31 5.33 -9.35
N LYS A 436 18.75 4.66 -8.33
CA LYS A 436 18.88 3.22 -8.05
C LYS A 436 17.60 2.47 -8.38
N LYS A 437 16.43 3.13 -8.26
CA LYS A 437 15.13 2.53 -8.52
C LYS A 437 14.31 3.45 -9.41
N LEU A 438 13.76 2.91 -10.48
CA LEU A 438 12.85 3.61 -11.39
C LEU A 438 11.60 2.76 -11.60
N SER A 439 10.42 3.35 -11.35
CA SER A 439 9.13 2.77 -11.65
C SER A 439 8.32 3.73 -12.52
N VAL A 440 7.94 3.28 -13.70
CA VAL A 440 7.15 4.07 -14.66
C VAL A 440 5.94 3.26 -15.09
N LYS A 441 4.75 3.77 -14.79
CA LYS A 441 3.48 3.19 -15.21
C LYS A 441 2.79 4.11 -16.20
N VAL A 442 2.41 3.59 -17.38
CA VAL A 442 1.72 4.35 -18.43
C VAL A 442 0.52 3.54 -18.93
N PRO A 443 -0.68 3.72 -18.35
CA PRO A 443 -1.84 2.88 -18.70
C PRO A 443 -2.45 3.19 -20.07
N GLN A 444 -1.88 4.13 -20.83
CA GLN A 444 -2.37 4.58 -22.14
C GLN A 444 -1.30 4.44 -23.21
N VAL A 445 -1.70 4.65 -24.48
CA VAL A 445 -0.76 4.65 -25.60
C VAL A 445 0.23 5.82 -25.47
N LEU A 446 1.50 5.50 -25.44
CA LEU A 446 2.59 6.47 -25.39
C LEU A 446 3.14 6.71 -26.80
N ALA A 447 3.10 7.93 -27.26
CA ALA A 447 3.58 8.30 -28.59
C ALA A 447 5.12 8.29 -28.68
N ASP A 448 5.82 8.57 -27.58
CA ASP A 448 7.26 8.75 -27.56
C ASP A 448 7.88 8.24 -26.24
N ILE A 449 8.96 7.47 -26.36
CA ILE A 449 9.72 6.90 -25.22
C ILE A 449 11.05 7.63 -24.98
N ARG A 450 11.34 8.72 -25.72
CA ARG A 450 12.65 9.39 -25.66
C ARG A 450 13.04 9.81 -24.25
N SER A 451 12.12 10.39 -23.50
CA SER A 451 12.40 10.76 -22.10
C SER A 451 12.71 9.57 -21.21
N ILE A 452 12.02 8.43 -21.38
CA ILE A 452 12.29 7.22 -20.60
C ILE A 452 13.68 6.67 -20.96
N THR A 453 13.99 6.56 -22.26
CA THR A 453 15.31 6.07 -22.72
C THR A 453 16.42 7.03 -22.35
N ALA A 454 16.21 8.35 -22.35
CA ALA A 454 17.18 9.33 -21.88
C ALA A 454 17.50 9.13 -20.39
N VAL A 455 16.48 9.00 -19.55
CA VAL A 455 16.69 8.73 -18.11
C VAL A 455 17.41 7.41 -17.88
N LEU A 456 17.08 6.35 -18.62
CA LEU A 456 17.79 5.06 -18.51
C LEU A 456 19.28 5.19 -18.87
N LYS A 457 19.60 5.90 -19.94
CA LYS A 457 20.98 6.15 -20.38
C LYS A 457 21.80 6.93 -19.34
N HIS A 458 21.17 7.87 -18.64
CA HIS A 458 21.84 8.70 -17.62
C HIS A 458 21.76 8.09 -16.21
N SER A 459 21.27 6.85 -16.05
CA SER A 459 21.15 6.15 -14.77
C SER A 459 21.99 4.87 -14.69
N PRO A 460 23.33 4.93 -14.73
CA PRO A 460 24.19 3.75 -14.73
C PRO A 460 24.16 2.97 -13.41
N HIS A 461 23.68 3.59 -12.34
CA HIS A 461 23.57 2.99 -11.00
C HIS A 461 22.24 2.29 -10.74
N LEU A 462 21.36 2.20 -11.75
CA LEU A 462 20.05 1.59 -11.63
C LEU A 462 20.17 0.11 -11.27
N THR A 463 19.53 -0.27 -10.16
CA THR A 463 19.48 -1.66 -9.66
C THR A 463 18.10 -2.27 -9.77
N SER A 464 17.05 -1.45 -9.83
CA SER A 464 15.67 -1.90 -9.94
C SER A 464 14.90 -1.05 -10.96
N LEU A 465 14.31 -1.72 -11.94
CA LEU A 465 13.48 -1.09 -12.98
C LEU A 465 12.14 -1.77 -13.06
N HIS A 466 11.06 -0.99 -12.96
CA HIS A 466 9.71 -1.44 -13.18
C HIS A 466 9.04 -0.55 -14.24
N ILE A 467 8.62 -1.17 -15.34
CA ILE A 467 7.89 -0.50 -16.43
C ILE A 467 6.57 -1.23 -16.64
N SER A 468 5.46 -0.52 -16.60
CA SER A 468 4.12 -1.11 -16.68
C SER A 468 3.21 -0.34 -17.63
N GLY A 469 2.45 -1.09 -18.44
CA GLY A 469 1.32 -0.58 -19.24
C GLY A 469 1.71 0.20 -20.48
N ILE A 470 2.99 0.29 -20.85
CA ILE A 470 3.42 1.06 -22.02
C ILE A 470 2.97 0.41 -23.31
N ARG A 471 2.08 1.06 -24.02
CA ARG A 471 1.62 0.67 -25.34
C ARG A 471 2.26 1.59 -26.38
N LEU A 472 3.30 1.09 -27.06
CA LEU A 472 4.02 1.83 -28.08
C LEU A 472 3.41 1.59 -29.46
N PRO A 473 3.45 2.59 -30.35
CA PRO A 473 2.84 2.48 -31.67
C PRO A 473 3.55 1.48 -32.59
N THR A 474 4.85 1.22 -32.36
CA THR A 474 5.67 0.34 -33.20
C THR A 474 6.50 -0.63 -32.36
N SER A 475 6.77 -1.83 -32.90
CA SER A 475 7.68 -2.78 -32.28
C SER A 475 9.14 -2.28 -32.23
N SER A 476 9.56 -1.40 -33.13
CA SER A 476 10.89 -0.77 -33.08
C SER A 476 11.10 -0.01 -31.77
N SER A 477 10.10 0.71 -31.29
CA SER A 477 10.18 1.44 -30.02
C SER A 477 10.37 0.53 -28.81
N HIS A 478 9.75 -0.67 -28.81
CA HIS A 478 10.00 -1.66 -27.74
C HIS A 478 11.43 -2.21 -27.80
N ARG A 479 11.98 -2.42 -29.01
CA ARG A 479 13.37 -2.84 -29.21
C ARG A 479 14.34 -1.78 -28.70
N ASP A 480 14.09 -0.49 -29.00
CA ASP A 480 14.91 0.62 -28.53
C ASP A 480 14.92 0.73 -27.00
N LEU A 481 13.77 0.47 -26.36
CA LEU A 481 13.67 0.41 -24.90
C LEU A 481 14.53 -0.73 -24.33
N LEU A 482 14.37 -1.97 -24.84
CA LEU A 482 15.12 -3.14 -24.39
C LEU A 482 16.63 -2.96 -24.62
N ARG A 483 17.01 -2.39 -25.77
CA ARG A 483 18.41 -2.06 -26.09
C ARG A 483 18.98 -1.05 -25.12
N SER A 484 18.25 0.04 -24.84
CA SER A 484 18.71 1.06 -23.88
C SER A 484 18.92 0.48 -22.48
N ILE A 485 18.05 -0.42 -22.02
CA ILE A 485 18.22 -1.13 -20.74
C ILE A 485 19.49 -1.99 -20.77
N SER A 486 19.66 -2.78 -21.85
CA SER A 486 20.79 -3.70 -22.00
C SER A 486 22.15 -3.00 -22.09
N GLU A 487 22.20 -1.84 -22.73
CA GLU A 487 23.44 -1.09 -23.00
C GLU A 487 23.85 -0.17 -21.82
N SER A 488 22.88 0.35 -21.05
CA SER A 488 23.15 1.41 -20.06
C SER A 488 23.02 0.94 -18.61
N ASN A 489 22.30 -0.16 -18.34
CA ASN A 489 21.92 -0.51 -16.97
C ASN A 489 22.49 -1.87 -16.53
N HIS A 490 23.79 -2.08 -16.68
CA HIS A 490 24.47 -3.35 -16.36
C HIS A 490 24.40 -3.77 -14.88
N ARG A 491 24.11 -2.83 -13.95
CA ARG A 491 23.97 -3.10 -12.52
C ARG A 491 22.56 -3.52 -12.11
N LEU A 492 21.67 -3.71 -13.11
CA LEU A 492 20.27 -4.07 -12.85
C LEU A 492 20.17 -5.47 -12.23
N ARG A 493 19.52 -5.55 -11.07
CA ARG A 493 19.23 -6.79 -10.33
C ARG A 493 17.77 -7.18 -10.42
N THR A 494 16.87 -6.20 -10.45
CA THR A 494 15.43 -6.40 -10.52
C THR A 494 14.88 -5.74 -11.76
N LEU A 495 14.28 -6.53 -12.64
CA LEU A 495 13.61 -6.05 -13.85
C LEU A 495 12.17 -6.56 -13.92
N HIS A 496 11.22 -5.63 -13.84
CA HIS A 496 9.79 -5.93 -14.01
C HIS A 496 9.27 -5.19 -15.24
N LEU A 497 8.84 -5.95 -16.24
CA LEU A 497 8.12 -5.47 -17.41
C LEU A 497 6.70 -6.04 -17.38
N GLU A 498 5.69 -5.18 -17.36
CA GLU A 498 4.30 -5.57 -17.21
C GLU A 498 3.42 -4.89 -18.27
N ASP A 499 2.52 -5.64 -18.89
CA ASP A 499 1.58 -5.17 -19.93
C ASP A 499 2.30 -4.44 -21.08
N LEU A 500 3.37 -5.06 -21.62
CA LEU A 500 4.09 -4.62 -22.80
C LEU A 500 3.91 -5.60 -23.94
N ASN A 501 3.78 -5.10 -25.17
CA ASN A 501 3.73 -5.99 -26.33
C ASN A 501 5.14 -6.34 -26.85
N LEU A 502 5.75 -7.36 -26.27
CA LEU A 502 7.10 -7.83 -26.64
C LEU A 502 7.09 -9.01 -27.63
N ALA A 503 5.97 -9.29 -28.29
CA ALA A 503 5.80 -10.44 -29.18
C ALA A 503 6.79 -10.47 -30.35
N ASP A 504 7.31 -9.32 -30.78
CA ASP A 504 8.28 -9.20 -31.89
C ASP A 504 9.72 -8.87 -31.39
N CYS A 505 9.98 -8.99 -30.07
CA CYS A 505 11.25 -8.56 -29.45
C CYS A 505 12.06 -9.73 -28.87
N HIS A 506 11.87 -10.95 -29.38
CA HIS A 506 12.47 -12.17 -28.84
C HIS A 506 14.00 -12.05 -28.72
N GLN A 507 14.67 -11.64 -29.80
CA GLN A 507 16.14 -11.52 -29.80
C GLN A 507 16.64 -10.43 -28.85
N ASP A 508 15.91 -9.32 -28.71
CA ASP A 508 16.29 -8.24 -27.81
C ASP A 508 16.16 -8.68 -26.34
N ILE A 509 15.16 -9.51 -26.01
CA ILE A 509 15.01 -10.13 -24.67
C ILE A 509 16.20 -11.06 -24.40
N LEU A 510 16.58 -11.92 -25.35
CA LEU A 510 17.72 -12.83 -25.19
C LEU A 510 19.04 -12.06 -25.01
N ASN A 511 19.22 -10.97 -25.74
CA ASN A 511 20.39 -10.10 -25.60
C ASN A 511 20.42 -9.40 -24.24
N LEU A 512 19.27 -8.91 -23.76
CA LEU A 512 19.14 -8.32 -22.44
C LEU A 512 19.58 -9.30 -21.32
N LEU A 513 19.12 -10.54 -21.38
CA LEU A 513 19.46 -11.58 -20.41
C LEU A 513 20.96 -11.91 -20.39
N ARG A 514 21.65 -11.81 -21.52
CA ARG A 514 23.10 -12.05 -21.59
C ARG A 514 23.93 -10.92 -20.94
N ASN A 515 23.41 -9.69 -20.94
CA ASN A 515 24.13 -8.49 -20.52
C ASN A 515 23.84 -8.07 -19.09
N CYS A 516 22.81 -8.60 -18.43
CA CYS A 516 22.37 -8.15 -17.10
C CYS A 516 22.55 -9.27 -16.05
N MET A 517 22.96 -8.88 -14.83
CA MET A 517 23.10 -9.77 -13.68
C MET A 517 21.83 -9.78 -12.83
N LEU A 518 20.71 -10.21 -13.39
CA LEU A 518 19.42 -10.17 -12.73
C LEU A 518 19.31 -11.19 -11.58
N GLU A 519 18.76 -10.76 -10.47
CA GLU A 519 18.33 -11.58 -9.34
C GLU A 519 16.83 -11.87 -9.43
N GLU A 520 16.06 -10.92 -9.96
CA GLU A 520 14.64 -11.03 -10.17
C GLU A 520 14.25 -10.51 -11.57
N LEU A 521 13.53 -11.33 -12.31
CA LEU A 521 12.96 -10.99 -13.62
C LEU A 521 11.47 -11.27 -13.62
N SER A 522 10.65 -10.27 -13.95
CA SER A 522 9.23 -10.44 -14.20
C SER A 522 8.87 -9.88 -15.58
N LEU A 523 8.36 -10.76 -16.45
CA LEU A 523 7.81 -10.45 -17.77
C LEU A 523 6.31 -10.75 -17.75
N LYS A 524 5.53 -9.94 -16.98
CA LYS A 524 4.12 -10.18 -16.77
C LYS A 524 3.28 -9.55 -17.88
N ASP A 525 2.37 -10.35 -18.48
CA ASP A 525 1.50 -9.91 -19.58
C ASP A 525 2.26 -9.26 -20.74
N CYS A 526 3.44 -9.83 -21.08
CA CYS A 526 4.30 -9.30 -22.13
C CYS A 526 4.04 -9.93 -23.50
N ARG A 527 3.01 -10.76 -23.64
CA ARG A 527 2.58 -11.41 -24.89
C ARG A 527 3.68 -12.21 -25.59
N LEU A 528 4.61 -12.76 -24.82
CA LEU A 528 5.84 -13.38 -25.33
C LEU A 528 5.62 -14.46 -26.41
N LEU A 529 4.54 -15.25 -26.27
CA LEU A 529 4.25 -16.35 -27.18
C LEU A 529 3.14 -16.04 -28.23
N GLU A 530 2.68 -14.79 -28.32
CA GLU A 530 1.47 -14.48 -29.11
C GLU A 530 1.70 -14.59 -30.61
N LYS A 531 2.82 -14.07 -31.11
CA LYS A 531 3.17 -14.05 -32.54
C LYS A 531 4.27 -15.05 -32.92
N CYS A 532 4.63 -15.93 -31.99
CA CYS A 532 5.71 -16.88 -32.24
C CYS A 532 5.22 -18.02 -33.12
N SER A 533 5.85 -18.20 -34.29
CA SER A 533 5.58 -19.33 -35.22
C SER A 533 6.01 -20.66 -34.59
N ASP A 534 7.14 -20.66 -33.90
CA ASP A 534 7.68 -21.81 -33.17
C ASP A 534 7.85 -21.43 -31.68
N ARG A 535 6.80 -21.67 -30.92
CA ARG A 535 6.75 -21.33 -29.46
C ARG A 535 7.75 -22.16 -28.66
N GLU A 536 7.93 -23.41 -29.02
CA GLU A 536 8.80 -24.32 -28.29
C GLU A 536 10.25 -23.93 -28.46
N SER A 537 10.68 -23.66 -29.71
CA SER A 537 12.05 -23.21 -30.00
C SER A 537 12.38 -21.88 -29.27
N PHE A 538 11.48 -20.91 -29.29
CA PHE A 538 11.72 -19.67 -28.58
C PHE A 538 11.79 -19.89 -27.07
N LEU A 539 10.87 -20.65 -26.49
CA LEU A 539 10.86 -20.92 -25.04
C LEU A 539 12.14 -21.68 -24.65
N GLN A 540 12.64 -22.60 -25.49
CA GLN A 540 13.91 -23.27 -25.27
C GLN A 540 15.08 -22.29 -25.24
N GLN A 541 15.16 -21.36 -26.20
CA GLN A 541 16.21 -20.34 -26.25
C GLN A 541 16.13 -19.40 -25.03
N LEU A 542 14.91 -19.06 -24.59
CA LEU A 542 14.68 -18.28 -23.39
C LEU A 542 15.19 -19.02 -22.15
N ILE A 543 14.85 -20.29 -21.99
CA ILE A 543 15.31 -21.14 -20.89
C ILE A 543 16.85 -21.25 -20.89
N ASP A 544 17.46 -21.49 -22.04
CA ASP A 544 18.91 -21.59 -22.14
C ASP A 544 19.61 -20.28 -21.80
N SER A 545 19.01 -19.14 -22.16
CA SER A 545 19.51 -17.82 -21.76
C SER A 545 19.32 -17.57 -20.26
N LEU A 546 18.19 -17.96 -19.68
CA LEU A 546 17.93 -17.84 -18.24
C LEU A 546 18.88 -18.69 -17.38
N LYS A 547 19.28 -19.87 -17.86
CA LYS A 547 20.29 -20.72 -17.18
C LYS A 547 21.67 -20.03 -17.08
N GLN A 548 21.99 -19.16 -18.05
CA GLN A 548 23.25 -18.41 -18.01
C GLN A 548 23.24 -17.32 -16.94
N VAL A 549 22.06 -16.83 -16.54
CA VAL A 549 21.90 -15.82 -15.48
C VAL A 549 21.96 -16.49 -14.11
N ARG A 550 23.17 -16.78 -13.62
CA ARG A 550 23.40 -17.54 -12.37
C ARG A 550 22.87 -16.85 -11.11
N SER A 551 22.67 -15.55 -11.15
CA SER A 551 22.14 -14.76 -10.04
C SER A 551 20.62 -14.83 -9.93
N LEU A 552 19.89 -15.34 -10.94
CA LEU A 552 18.44 -15.30 -11.02
C LEU A 552 17.79 -16.22 -9.98
N GLN A 553 17.08 -15.63 -9.02
CA GLN A 553 16.37 -16.35 -7.95
C GLN A 553 14.86 -16.33 -8.12
N SER A 554 14.31 -15.29 -8.78
CA SER A 554 12.88 -15.12 -8.98
C SER A 554 12.56 -14.90 -10.46
N LEU A 555 11.70 -15.73 -11.03
CA LEU A 555 11.24 -15.63 -12.40
C LEU A 555 9.72 -15.52 -12.45
N GLY A 556 9.21 -14.42 -13.01
CA GLY A 556 7.79 -14.19 -13.25
C GLY A 556 7.45 -14.22 -14.73
N LEU A 557 6.61 -15.17 -15.13
CA LEU A 557 6.10 -15.32 -16.50
C LEU A 557 4.57 -15.29 -16.52
N SER A 558 3.95 -14.70 -15.50
CA SER A 558 2.50 -14.65 -15.37
C SER A 558 1.83 -13.96 -16.57
N GLN A 559 0.64 -14.45 -16.96
CA GLN A 559 -0.21 -13.89 -18.03
C GLN A 559 0.38 -13.91 -19.44
N ASN A 560 1.40 -14.75 -19.72
CA ASN A 560 2.03 -14.88 -21.05
C ASN A 560 1.47 -16.01 -21.92
N ARG A 561 0.30 -16.55 -21.59
CA ARG A 561 -0.36 -17.64 -22.34
C ARG A 561 0.48 -18.91 -22.45
N LEU A 562 1.20 -19.23 -21.37
CA LEU A 562 2.13 -20.37 -21.34
C LEU A 562 1.41 -21.73 -21.45
N ALA A 563 0.23 -21.88 -20.87
CA ALA A 563 -0.61 -23.10 -20.91
C ALA A 563 0.15 -24.40 -21.24
N LYS A 564 0.02 -24.88 -22.47
CA LYS A 564 0.64 -26.13 -22.95
C LYS A 564 2.17 -26.14 -22.87
N SER A 565 2.81 -24.98 -22.87
CA SER A 565 4.27 -24.87 -22.83
C SER A 565 4.82 -24.81 -21.39
N ALA A 566 3.96 -24.79 -20.36
CA ALA A 566 4.39 -24.74 -18.96
C ALA A 566 5.30 -25.92 -18.55
N PRO A 567 5.10 -27.16 -19.01
CA PRO A 567 5.99 -28.29 -18.70
C PRO A 567 7.44 -28.11 -19.14
N THR A 568 7.68 -27.36 -20.23
CA THR A 568 9.02 -27.06 -20.73
C THR A 568 9.86 -26.25 -19.76
N LEU A 569 9.21 -25.51 -18.82
CA LEU A 569 9.93 -24.76 -17.79
C LEU A 569 10.73 -25.66 -16.81
N ALA A 570 10.42 -26.95 -16.72
CA ALA A 570 11.24 -27.90 -15.98
C ALA A 570 12.67 -27.96 -16.50
N GLU A 571 12.91 -27.63 -17.76
CA GLU A 571 14.22 -27.62 -18.37
C GLU A 571 15.16 -26.55 -17.80
N LEU A 572 14.63 -25.56 -17.08
CA LEU A 572 15.45 -24.65 -16.27
C LEU A 572 16.41 -25.40 -15.34
N PHE A 573 16.00 -26.56 -14.87
CA PHE A 573 16.75 -27.36 -13.90
C PHE A 573 17.51 -28.55 -14.52
N THR A 574 17.43 -28.73 -15.83
CA THR A 574 18.16 -29.79 -16.55
C THR A 574 19.57 -29.35 -16.93
N GLY A 575 20.51 -30.31 -16.98
CA GLY A 575 21.86 -30.08 -17.48
C GLY A 575 22.77 -29.31 -16.50
N SER A 576 23.93 -28.89 -17.00
CA SER A 576 24.91 -28.10 -16.26
C SER A 576 25.34 -26.88 -17.10
N PRO A 577 25.15 -25.65 -16.62
CA PRO A 577 24.60 -25.29 -15.31
C PRO A 577 23.08 -25.43 -15.23
N SER A 578 22.55 -25.82 -14.06
CA SER A 578 21.13 -25.69 -13.74
C SER A 578 20.82 -24.30 -13.20
N SER A 579 19.57 -23.85 -13.37
CA SER A 579 19.13 -22.53 -12.89
C SER A 579 19.10 -22.44 -11.36
N ALA A 580 19.42 -21.26 -10.81
CA ALA A 580 19.33 -20.95 -9.39
C ALA A 580 17.93 -20.44 -8.95
N VAL A 581 16.92 -20.50 -9.81
CA VAL A 581 15.57 -20.01 -9.56
C VAL A 581 14.93 -20.74 -8.37
N LYS A 582 14.47 -19.96 -7.40
CA LYS A 582 13.77 -20.41 -6.18
C LYS A 582 12.28 -20.10 -6.20
N ARG A 583 11.87 -19.10 -6.97
CA ARG A 583 10.49 -18.67 -7.12
C ARG A 583 10.10 -18.58 -8.58
N LEU A 584 8.98 -19.21 -8.93
CA LEU A 584 8.41 -19.20 -10.26
C LEU A 584 6.94 -18.73 -10.20
N ASP A 585 6.65 -17.58 -10.78
CA ASP A 585 5.30 -17.02 -10.86
C ASP A 585 4.64 -17.41 -12.19
N LEU A 586 3.64 -18.27 -12.12
CA LEU A 586 2.84 -18.78 -13.22
C LEU A 586 1.36 -18.42 -13.11
N ARG A 587 1.02 -17.31 -12.46
CA ARG A 587 -0.36 -16.83 -12.37
C ARG A 587 -0.92 -16.53 -13.76
N GLN A 588 -2.14 -17.00 -14.04
CA GLN A 588 -2.80 -16.79 -15.31
C GLN A 588 -4.22 -16.27 -15.08
N VAL A 589 -4.67 -15.30 -15.87
CA VAL A 589 -6.06 -14.81 -15.86
C VAL A 589 -6.83 -15.33 -17.08
N SER A 590 -6.14 -15.52 -18.19
CA SER A 590 -6.65 -16.14 -19.40
C SER A 590 -5.65 -17.19 -19.92
N ASN A 591 -6.15 -18.19 -20.62
CA ASN A 591 -5.32 -19.29 -21.12
C ASN A 591 -4.57 -20.02 -20.00
N PHE A 592 -5.35 -20.53 -19.05
CA PHE A 592 -4.88 -21.16 -17.81
C PHE A 592 -4.04 -22.40 -18.05
N ILE A 593 -3.12 -22.68 -17.15
CA ILE A 593 -2.43 -23.97 -17.07
C ILE A 593 -3.45 -25.02 -16.66
N GLN A 594 -3.59 -26.08 -17.47
CA GLN A 594 -4.49 -27.17 -17.15
C GLN A 594 -3.83 -28.14 -16.16
N PRO A 595 -4.61 -28.93 -15.40
CA PRO A 595 -4.07 -29.91 -14.48
C PRO A 595 -3.11 -30.90 -15.14
N ALA A 596 -3.37 -31.30 -16.40
CA ALA A 596 -2.52 -32.20 -17.17
C ALA A 596 -1.11 -31.62 -17.41
N GLU A 597 -1.03 -30.33 -17.81
CA GLU A 597 0.25 -29.66 -18.02
C GLU A 597 1.00 -29.48 -16.69
N LEU A 598 0.26 -29.22 -15.58
CA LEU A 598 0.86 -29.10 -14.27
C LEU A 598 1.39 -30.46 -13.77
N LEU A 599 0.66 -31.54 -14.05
CA LEU A 599 1.09 -32.92 -13.74
C LEU A 599 2.36 -33.26 -14.52
N GLU A 600 2.40 -32.94 -15.80
CA GLU A 600 3.57 -33.15 -16.66
C GLU A 600 4.78 -32.34 -16.16
N LEU A 601 4.57 -31.05 -15.80
CA LEU A 601 5.60 -30.24 -15.15
C LEU A 601 6.17 -30.95 -13.92
N GLY A 602 5.28 -31.49 -13.07
CA GLY A 602 5.67 -32.23 -11.87
C GLY A 602 6.47 -33.49 -12.16
N GLN A 603 6.11 -34.23 -13.22
CA GLN A 603 6.84 -35.42 -13.65
C GLN A 603 8.24 -35.04 -14.17
N ARG A 604 8.36 -34.01 -14.98
CA ARG A 604 9.64 -33.52 -15.48
C ARG A 604 10.54 -32.97 -14.38
N LEU A 605 9.99 -32.27 -13.40
CA LEU A 605 10.72 -31.78 -12.22
C LEU A 605 11.18 -32.92 -11.30
N ARG A 606 10.51 -34.08 -11.28
CA ARG A 606 11.00 -35.28 -10.55
C ARG A 606 12.22 -35.88 -11.23
N THR A 607 12.26 -35.86 -12.54
CA THR A 607 13.42 -36.37 -13.32
C THR A 607 14.63 -35.45 -13.16
N HIS A 608 14.37 -34.14 -13.06
CA HIS A 608 15.39 -33.10 -12.92
C HIS A 608 14.99 -32.17 -11.77
N PRO A 609 15.25 -32.55 -10.51
CA PRO A 609 14.81 -31.78 -9.38
C PRO A 609 15.54 -30.44 -9.29
N PRO A 610 14.83 -29.36 -8.91
CA PRO A 610 15.49 -28.08 -8.67
C PRO A 610 16.50 -28.23 -7.52
N PRO A 611 17.61 -27.48 -7.53
CA PRO A 611 18.67 -27.59 -6.53
C PRO A 611 18.20 -27.23 -5.10
N GLN A 612 17.10 -26.51 -4.99
CA GLN A 612 16.42 -26.19 -3.74
C GLN A 612 14.90 -26.22 -3.98
N ARG A 613 14.15 -26.26 -2.87
CA ARG A 613 12.69 -26.28 -2.91
C ARG A 613 12.15 -25.04 -3.64
N LEU A 614 11.34 -25.25 -4.69
CA LEU A 614 10.81 -24.21 -5.56
C LEU A 614 9.51 -23.64 -4.99
N THR A 615 9.40 -22.32 -4.86
CA THR A 615 8.12 -21.65 -4.60
C THR A 615 7.39 -21.42 -5.91
N LEU A 616 6.22 -22.06 -6.08
CA LEU A 616 5.43 -21.99 -7.30
C LEU A 616 4.14 -21.20 -7.05
N ASP A 617 4.00 -20.04 -7.69
CA ASP A 617 2.79 -19.22 -7.60
C ASP A 617 1.80 -19.57 -8.70
N LEU A 618 0.73 -20.27 -8.33
CA LEU A 618 -0.33 -20.75 -9.20
C LEU A 618 -1.66 -20.00 -9.01
N ARG A 619 -1.68 -18.93 -8.25
CA ARG A 619 -2.89 -18.13 -8.01
C ARG A 619 -3.51 -17.68 -9.33
N ARG A 620 -4.83 -17.51 -9.36
CA ARG A 620 -5.62 -17.15 -10.54
C ARG A 620 -5.66 -18.19 -11.66
N ASN A 621 -5.11 -19.40 -11.45
CA ASN A 621 -5.41 -20.55 -12.31
C ASN A 621 -6.67 -21.24 -11.79
N PRO A 622 -7.70 -21.52 -12.61
CA PRO A 622 -8.93 -22.15 -12.15
C PRO A 622 -8.68 -23.65 -11.90
N TRP A 623 -8.70 -24.03 -10.64
CA TRP A 623 -8.50 -25.40 -10.17
C TRP A 623 -9.81 -26.14 -9.82
N ASP A 624 -10.93 -25.51 -10.07
CA ASP A 624 -12.27 -26.00 -9.80
C ASP A 624 -12.87 -26.86 -10.92
N ARG A 625 -12.28 -26.80 -12.15
CA ARG A 625 -12.80 -27.51 -13.33
C ARG A 625 -12.51 -29.01 -13.34
N ASP A 626 -11.37 -29.44 -12.81
CA ASP A 626 -10.98 -30.84 -12.65
C ASP A 626 -10.21 -31.00 -11.34
N ARG A 627 -10.96 -31.14 -10.28
CA ARG A 627 -10.46 -31.11 -8.92
C ARG A 627 -9.53 -32.31 -8.61
N GLU A 628 -9.86 -33.49 -9.09
CA GLU A 628 -9.07 -34.69 -8.83
C GLU A 628 -7.70 -34.61 -9.51
N MET A 629 -7.68 -34.23 -10.77
CA MET A 629 -6.44 -34.08 -11.52
C MET A 629 -5.56 -32.96 -10.96
N TRP A 630 -6.16 -31.85 -10.47
CA TRP A 630 -5.42 -30.81 -9.75
C TRP A 630 -4.78 -31.35 -8.48
N HIS A 631 -5.50 -32.13 -7.68
CA HIS A 631 -4.95 -32.72 -6.48
C HIS A 631 -3.81 -33.70 -6.79
N ASP A 632 -3.89 -34.44 -7.86
CA ASP A 632 -2.82 -35.34 -8.28
C ASP A 632 -1.59 -34.59 -8.79
N ALA A 633 -1.79 -33.52 -9.56
CA ALA A 633 -0.71 -32.65 -9.98
C ALA A 633 0.01 -32.01 -8.78
N LEU A 634 -0.74 -31.44 -7.84
CA LEU A 634 -0.17 -30.84 -6.62
C LEU A 634 0.52 -31.89 -5.74
N ARG A 635 -0.04 -33.11 -5.62
CA ARG A 635 0.58 -34.21 -4.89
C ARG A 635 1.93 -34.60 -5.50
N THR A 636 2.00 -34.59 -6.83
CA THR A 636 3.22 -34.87 -7.59
C THR A 636 4.31 -33.83 -7.35
N LEU A 637 3.94 -32.57 -7.28
CA LEU A 637 4.85 -31.44 -7.09
C LEU A 637 5.22 -31.19 -5.61
N ARG A 638 4.38 -31.57 -4.66
CA ARG A 638 4.56 -31.28 -3.22
C ARG A 638 5.94 -31.64 -2.63
N PRO A 639 6.61 -32.73 -3.03
CA PRO A 639 7.96 -33.02 -2.53
C PRO A 639 9.01 -31.99 -2.97
N LEU A 640 8.78 -31.28 -4.09
CA LEU A 640 9.75 -30.40 -4.75
C LEU A 640 9.39 -28.91 -4.61
N CYS A 641 8.10 -28.62 -4.37
CA CYS A 641 7.57 -27.26 -4.43
C CYS A 641 6.75 -26.88 -3.19
N ASP A 642 6.83 -25.59 -2.85
CA ASP A 642 5.86 -24.89 -2.00
C ASP A 642 4.90 -24.11 -2.91
N PHE A 643 3.59 -24.13 -2.59
CA PHE A 643 2.58 -23.55 -3.47
C PHE A 643 1.95 -22.31 -2.89
N MET A 644 1.78 -21.32 -3.74
CA MET A 644 0.86 -20.21 -3.53
C MET A 644 -0.38 -20.44 -4.42
N THR A 645 -1.52 -20.75 -3.82
CA THR A 645 -2.79 -20.96 -4.50
C THR A 645 -3.86 -20.07 -3.88
N ASP A 646 -4.88 -19.71 -4.67
CA ASP A 646 -6.06 -19.06 -4.11
C ASP A 646 -6.78 -20.04 -3.18
N GLY A 647 -7.01 -19.63 -1.93
CA GLY A 647 -7.75 -20.47 -0.98
C GLY A 647 -9.16 -20.77 -1.50
N TRP A 648 -9.54 -22.04 -1.53
CA TRP A 648 -10.84 -22.47 -2.01
C TRP A 648 -11.98 -21.91 -1.15
N LYS A 649 -12.84 -21.10 -1.75
CA LYS A 649 -14.13 -20.72 -1.18
C LYS A 649 -15.18 -21.59 -1.84
N SER A 650 -15.87 -22.43 -1.07
CA SER A 650 -16.96 -23.30 -1.53
C SER A 650 -18.16 -22.55 -2.13
N ARG A 651 -18.09 -21.23 -2.18
CA ARG A 651 -19.15 -20.33 -2.68
C ARG A 651 -18.78 -19.58 -3.97
N ASN A 652 -17.58 -19.73 -4.50
CA ASN A 652 -17.23 -19.11 -5.78
C ASN A 652 -17.79 -19.98 -6.91
N THR A 653 -19.05 -19.79 -7.24
CA THR A 653 -19.63 -20.26 -8.48
C THR A 653 -19.14 -19.40 -9.64
N MET A 654 -19.13 -19.92 -10.87
CA MET A 654 -18.69 -19.17 -12.07
C MET A 654 -19.40 -17.81 -12.24
N ALA A 655 -20.58 -17.63 -11.67
CA ALA A 655 -21.34 -16.38 -11.66
C ALA A 655 -20.58 -15.24 -10.95
N ASP A 656 -19.80 -15.53 -9.89
CA ASP A 656 -19.05 -14.54 -9.15
C ASP A 656 -17.82 -14.01 -9.92
N HIS A 657 -17.30 -14.78 -10.89
CA HIS A 657 -16.20 -14.36 -11.74
C HIS A 657 -16.62 -13.48 -12.91
N ILE A 658 -17.85 -13.64 -13.39
CA ILE A 658 -18.41 -12.84 -14.50
C ILE A 658 -18.85 -11.46 -14.01
N SER A 659 -19.24 -11.33 -12.74
CA SER A 659 -19.66 -10.04 -12.13
C SER A 659 -18.49 -9.08 -11.85
N ASN A 660 -17.25 -9.54 -11.95
CA ASN A 660 -16.04 -8.75 -11.69
C ASN A 660 -15.22 -8.47 -12.96
N MET A 661 -15.76 -8.82 -14.14
CA MET A 661 -15.28 -8.39 -15.45
C MET A 661 -16.07 -7.19 -15.96
#